data_2cefa6162bd608061913e89380fd5c66
#
_entry.id   2cefa6162bd608061913e89380fd5c66
#
_cell.length_a   1.000
_cell.length_b   1.000
_cell.length_c   1.000
_cell.angle_alpha   90.00
_cell.angle_beta   90.00
_cell.angle_gamma   90.00
#
_symmetry.space_group_name_H-M   'P 1'
#
loop_
_entity.id
_entity.type
_entity.pdbx_description
1 polymer ?
#
loop_
_entity_poly.entity_id
_entity_poly.type
_entity_poly.pdbx_seq_one_letter_code
_entity_poly.pdbx_strand_id
1 'polypeptide(L)'
;MMIRDMFADDINRKINGVIKVDQAADDVIEQELNEYVITRELKKHFITFFNYYGDAFDQPTADMGVWISGFFGSGKSHFLKMLSYLLENKEVKGIRSVERFRKKFEDDPATFMLIDRATKGQTETILFNIDIEGFSNKDKTAVLRVFAKMFYNHLGFYGENLKVAMMERYIDQQGKTEEFRRVFEEKKGKPWLEMRRAFAFNGKFIIPTLMEVLDMSEDDAKAWFNDKTATEISIAQLVEDMKAYVDTKPANFRLLFMIDEVGQYVGTDTDMLLNLQSLTEKIGSECEGKIWVICTGQEAIDEIIKVRADEFSRIQARFKTRLSLSSSSVDEVIQKRILKKKPEAAKNLEDVYEQNDSVLRNLFSFSGSILDIKGYSGPREFTENFPFVPYQFIIMQKVFAEIRKHGNSGKHLSGGERSMLSGFQEAAQKIQEKDEYALVPFFRFYDTVHTFLDGSIRRVIERCQKAADNGDGIEQQDVDVLKLLYLIRYIDDIPSNLDNIVILMADDIRVDKIIMREAVRGCLDRLMSQNYIGRTGDTYNFLTDEEQDIQREIRDTNVDTASIVERIAQMIYGDIFTTKKFRYGKYDFAFDQMVDGITVGVATGGMRLRFLTVATDAIEKTDYRLMAESKGNEAIVVLADTPYYESLESAMKIRKYVKQRNVSQLPKSVQKIISDQQDEAGKYELSAMTELQNAIEGAQFYVDGEHLEIKAGNAKSKIDQSLEYLVAHVYSKLDLITDNAGSDADIIAILTGAVTALPGMEPNRDAASAMEEYLEMQDAKKLPTSMADVQSKYSAIPYGWKEIDIAAVAAQLIYSQKVTIKYAGNTIQPDDSKLPDMLRKKSEIGKTSISKRKTISATMMRDVKAMLREYFDIMDVPDDEDGLIRFVTEKFTEQRDYYASLDARYDGHKYPDRALVQEAIHLMDDVLSQKKDNIALIERVLKKEDA
;
A
#
# COMPACT_ATOMS: atom_id res chain seq x y z
N MET A 1 -20.04 -34.49 -29.80
CA MET A 1 -18.80 -34.86 -30.58
C MET A 1 -17.65 -34.94 -29.61
N MET A 2 -16.71 -35.90 -29.75
CA MET A 2 -15.55 -35.92 -28.80
C MET A 2 -14.57 -34.81 -29.18
N ILE A 3 -13.92 -34.22 -28.17
CA ILE A 3 -12.99 -33.08 -28.35
C ILE A 3 -11.89 -33.41 -29.35
N ARG A 4 -11.30 -34.63 -29.28
CA ARG A 4 -10.26 -35.07 -30.22
C ARG A 4 -10.70 -35.04 -31.70
N ASP A 5 -12.00 -35.27 -31.95
CA ASP A 5 -12.54 -35.36 -33.31
C ASP A 5 -12.85 -33.95 -33.87
N MET A 6 -12.87 -32.91 -33.04
CA MET A 6 -13.17 -31.53 -33.40
C MET A 6 -11.98 -30.84 -34.09
N PHE A 7 -10.77 -31.21 -33.75
CA PHE A 7 -9.58 -30.53 -34.25
C PHE A 7 -9.27 -30.89 -35.70
N ALA A 8 -8.77 -29.91 -36.47
CA ALA A 8 -8.35 -30.11 -37.85
C ALA A 8 -7.13 -31.03 -37.96
N ASP A 9 -6.21 -30.92 -36.98
CA ASP A 9 -5.01 -31.71 -36.88
C ASP A 9 -5.07 -32.65 -35.65
N ASP A 10 -4.33 -33.75 -35.67
CA ASP A 10 -4.27 -34.66 -34.53
C ASP A 10 -3.69 -33.93 -33.30
N ILE A 11 -4.47 -33.86 -32.21
CA ILE A 11 -4.06 -33.24 -30.96
C ILE A 11 -2.85 -33.95 -30.32
N ASN A 12 -2.63 -35.23 -30.63
CA ASN A 12 -1.52 -36.01 -30.09
C ASN A 12 -0.24 -35.91 -30.94
N ARG A 13 -0.25 -35.16 -32.06
CA ARG A 13 0.96 -34.96 -32.85
C ARG A 13 2.06 -34.28 -32.04
N LYS A 14 3.32 -34.62 -32.32
CA LYS A 14 4.46 -33.97 -31.67
C LYS A 14 4.62 -32.56 -32.22
N ILE A 15 4.53 -31.60 -31.32
CA ILE A 15 4.76 -30.16 -31.59
C ILE A 15 6.05 -29.74 -30.89
N ASN A 16 6.97 -29.12 -31.63
CA ASN A 16 8.15 -28.51 -31.02
C ASN A 16 7.71 -27.21 -30.31
N GLY A 17 7.62 -27.28 -29.00
CA GLY A 17 7.15 -26.16 -28.17
C GLY A 17 8.19 -25.09 -27.93
N VAL A 18 9.49 -25.43 -28.01
CA VAL A 18 10.62 -24.52 -27.87
C VAL A 18 11.48 -24.56 -29.12
N ILE A 19 11.67 -23.42 -29.73
CA ILE A 19 12.50 -23.24 -30.91
C ILE A 19 13.92 -22.94 -30.42
N LYS A 20 14.89 -23.80 -30.80
CA LYS A 20 16.31 -23.58 -30.58
C LYS A 20 16.94 -22.93 -31.79
N VAL A 21 17.62 -21.82 -31.56
CA VAL A 21 18.23 -21.00 -32.60
C VAL A 21 19.32 -21.74 -33.34
N ASP A 22 20.04 -22.64 -32.65
CA ASP A 22 21.16 -23.47 -33.15
C ASP A 22 20.75 -24.73 -33.93
N GLN A 23 19.46 -25.10 -33.97
CA GLN A 23 18.97 -26.25 -34.71
C GLN A 23 18.85 -25.91 -36.20
N ALA A 24 19.63 -26.59 -37.02
CA ALA A 24 19.75 -26.36 -38.48
C ALA A 24 19.44 -27.58 -39.35
N ALA A 25 18.84 -28.67 -38.80
CA ALA A 25 18.44 -29.82 -39.60
C ALA A 25 17.25 -29.50 -40.53
N ASP A 26 17.32 -29.92 -41.79
CA ASP A 26 16.34 -29.58 -42.82
C ASP A 26 14.90 -29.98 -42.46
N ASP A 27 14.70 -31.13 -41.79
CA ASP A 27 13.36 -31.57 -41.35
C ASP A 27 12.78 -30.63 -40.29
N VAL A 28 13.63 -30.11 -39.39
CA VAL A 28 13.20 -29.13 -38.35
C VAL A 28 12.85 -27.79 -39.01
N ILE A 29 13.71 -27.34 -39.94
CA ILE A 29 13.47 -26.06 -40.63
C ILE A 29 12.18 -26.14 -41.47
N GLU A 30 11.94 -27.24 -42.15
CA GLU A 30 10.70 -27.42 -42.90
C GLU A 30 9.47 -27.38 -42.02
N GLN A 31 9.49 -28.10 -40.87
CA GLN A 31 8.40 -28.10 -39.91
C GLN A 31 8.16 -26.68 -39.37
N GLU A 32 9.21 -25.98 -38.94
CA GLU A 32 9.13 -24.63 -38.44
C GLU A 32 8.53 -23.64 -39.46
N LEU A 33 9.01 -23.67 -40.71
CA LEU A 33 8.49 -22.85 -41.81
C LEU A 33 7.02 -23.13 -42.13
N ASN A 34 6.60 -24.40 -42.13
CA ASN A 34 5.23 -24.78 -42.43
C ASN A 34 4.27 -24.44 -41.30
N GLU A 35 4.65 -24.67 -40.03
CA GLU A 35 3.82 -24.47 -38.87
C GLU A 35 3.83 -23.02 -38.34
N TYR A 36 4.71 -22.14 -38.86
CA TYR A 36 4.76 -20.75 -38.41
C TYR A 36 3.46 -20.02 -38.69
N VAL A 37 2.81 -19.49 -37.64
CA VAL A 37 1.56 -18.76 -37.74
C VAL A 37 1.85 -17.27 -37.83
N ILE A 38 1.34 -16.61 -38.87
CA ILE A 38 1.37 -15.17 -39.03
C ILE A 38 0.15 -14.59 -38.30
N THR A 39 0.38 -13.96 -37.13
CA THR A 39 -0.66 -13.27 -36.37
C THR A 39 -0.87 -11.85 -36.90
N ARG A 40 -1.98 -11.21 -36.50
CA ARG A 40 -2.25 -9.81 -36.88
C ARG A 40 -1.15 -8.86 -36.40
N GLU A 41 -0.59 -9.13 -35.21
CA GLU A 41 0.52 -8.35 -34.66
C GLU A 41 1.80 -8.60 -35.47
N LEU A 42 2.13 -9.86 -35.75
CA LEU A 42 3.29 -10.22 -36.56
C LEU A 42 3.22 -9.59 -37.96
N LYS A 43 2.04 -9.52 -38.58
CA LYS A 43 1.88 -8.81 -39.86
C LYS A 43 2.36 -7.37 -39.77
N LYS A 44 2.01 -6.64 -38.71
CA LYS A 44 2.47 -5.26 -38.48
C LYS A 44 3.99 -5.19 -38.28
N HIS A 45 4.56 -6.15 -37.56
CA HIS A 45 6.01 -6.23 -37.37
C HIS A 45 6.75 -6.56 -38.67
N PHE A 46 6.19 -7.45 -39.52
CA PHE A 46 6.71 -7.70 -40.85
C PHE A 46 6.70 -6.42 -41.70
N ILE A 47 5.59 -5.69 -41.74
CA ILE A 47 5.50 -4.41 -42.47
C ILE A 47 6.54 -3.42 -41.97
N THR A 48 6.64 -3.21 -40.67
CA THR A 48 7.60 -2.28 -40.07
C THR A 48 9.02 -2.67 -40.41
N PHE A 49 9.40 -3.93 -40.20
CA PHE A 49 10.76 -4.41 -40.45
C PHE A 49 11.12 -4.32 -41.94
N PHE A 50 10.27 -4.87 -42.85
CA PHE A 50 10.59 -4.96 -44.26
C PHE A 50 10.53 -3.62 -44.98
N ASN A 51 9.82 -2.61 -44.47
CA ASN A 51 9.93 -1.22 -44.96
C ASN A 51 11.33 -0.68 -44.66
N TYR A 52 11.77 -0.69 -43.41
CA TYR A 52 13.10 -0.18 -43.05
C TYR A 52 14.23 -0.95 -43.70
N TYR A 53 14.16 -2.26 -43.72
CA TYR A 53 15.15 -3.14 -44.35
C TYR A 53 15.16 -2.97 -45.88
N GLY A 54 14.00 -2.86 -46.50
CA GLY A 54 13.86 -2.66 -47.95
C GLY A 54 14.36 -1.30 -48.41
N ASP A 55 14.11 -0.24 -47.66
CA ASP A 55 14.56 1.12 -48.00
C ASP A 55 16.10 1.24 -47.95
N ALA A 56 16.77 0.42 -47.13
CA ALA A 56 18.25 0.35 -47.10
C ALA A 56 18.90 -0.20 -48.37
N PHE A 57 18.14 -0.77 -49.31
CA PHE A 57 18.66 -1.13 -50.64
C PHE A 57 18.75 0.06 -51.59
N ASP A 58 17.88 1.08 -51.38
CA ASP A 58 17.77 2.25 -52.23
C ASP A 58 18.59 3.44 -51.71
N GLN A 59 18.73 3.56 -50.39
CA GLN A 59 19.42 4.66 -49.75
C GLN A 59 20.32 4.15 -48.60
N PRO A 60 21.58 4.66 -48.50
CA PRO A 60 22.42 4.35 -47.35
C PRO A 60 21.76 4.73 -46.05
N THR A 61 21.83 3.84 -45.03
CA THR A 61 21.27 4.11 -43.72
C THR A 61 22.27 3.81 -42.63
N ALA A 62 22.23 4.62 -41.56
CA ALA A 62 22.96 4.35 -40.31
C ALA A 62 22.03 3.63 -39.26
N ASP A 63 20.76 3.43 -39.54
CA ASP A 63 19.75 2.90 -38.61
C ASP A 63 19.55 1.40 -38.84
N MET A 64 20.58 0.59 -38.46
CA MET A 64 20.61 -0.84 -38.71
C MET A 64 20.37 -1.68 -37.47
N GLY A 65 20.12 -1.05 -36.33
CA GLY A 65 19.79 -1.76 -35.09
C GLY A 65 18.30 -2.06 -35.01
N VAL A 66 17.97 -3.32 -34.75
CA VAL A 66 16.59 -3.77 -34.52
C VAL A 66 16.50 -4.45 -33.16
N TRP A 67 15.51 -4.06 -32.36
CA TRP A 67 15.25 -4.64 -31.04
C TRP A 67 13.89 -5.31 -31.02
N ILE A 68 13.88 -6.61 -30.76
CA ILE A 68 12.67 -7.43 -30.66
C ILE A 68 12.46 -7.72 -29.17
N SER A 69 11.45 -7.12 -28.56
CA SER A 69 11.09 -7.35 -27.16
C SER A 69 9.82 -8.19 -27.03
N GLY A 70 9.59 -8.71 -25.83
CA GLY A 70 8.36 -9.43 -25.48
C GLY A 70 8.59 -10.43 -24.37
N PHE A 71 7.52 -10.80 -23.69
CA PHE A 71 7.56 -11.78 -22.61
C PHE A 71 8.10 -13.14 -23.07
N PHE A 72 8.48 -13.95 -22.09
CA PHE A 72 8.89 -15.33 -22.37
C PHE A 72 7.74 -16.11 -23.04
N GLY A 73 8.09 -16.87 -24.10
CA GLY A 73 7.09 -17.61 -24.87
C GLY A 73 6.30 -16.78 -25.88
N SER A 74 6.58 -15.46 -26.02
CA SER A 74 5.93 -14.62 -27.04
C SER A 74 6.38 -14.90 -28.49
N GLY A 75 7.30 -15.84 -28.69
CA GLY A 75 7.77 -16.22 -30.02
C GLY A 75 8.94 -15.40 -30.57
N LYS A 76 9.69 -14.64 -29.76
CA LYS A 76 10.83 -13.81 -30.20
C LYS A 76 11.89 -14.59 -30.95
N SER A 77 12.39 -15.68 -30.35
CA SER A 77 13.39 -16.54 -30.96
C SER A 77 12.88 -17.19 -32.26
N HIS A 78 11.59 -17.54 -32.30
CA HIS A 78 10.95 -18.07 -33.51
C HIS A 78 10.82 -17.01 -34.61
N PHE A 79 10.39 -15.81 -34.25
CA PHE A 79 10.34 -14.68 -35.18
C PHE A 79 11.72 -14.32 -35.73
N LEU A 80 12.74 -14.24 -34.87
CA LEU A 80 14.13 -14.01 -35.28
C LEU A 80 14.60 -15.08 -36.28
N LYS A 81 14.35 -16.35 -35.97
CA LYS A 81 14.73 -17.49 -36.81
C LYS A 81 13.99 -17.50 -38.16
N MET A 82 12.70 -17.19 -38.16
CA MET A 82 11.91 -17.06 -39.39
C MET A 82 12.40 -15.90 -40.26
N LEU A 83 12.77 -14.75 -39.69
CA LEU A 83 13.42 -13.67 -40.42
C LEU A 83 14.73 -14.11 -41.06
N SER A 84 15.56 -14.88 -40.37
CA SER A 84 16.80 -15.43 -40.90
C SER A 84 16.55 -16.30 -42.13
N TYR A 85 15.66 -17.28 -42.02
CA TYR A 85 15.35 -18.16 -43.14
C TYR A 85 14.74 -17.43 -44.33
N LEU A 86 13.93 -16.43 -44.05
CA LEU A 86 13.27 -15.66 -45.09
C LEU A 86 14.23 -14.74 -45.83
N LEU A 87 15.11 -14.06 -45.10
CA LEU A 87 16.09 -13.09 -45.66
C LEU A 87 17.21 -13.79 -46.45
N GLU A 88 17.69 -14.97 -45.95
CA GLU A 88 18.57 -15.80 -46.73
C GLU A 88 17.88 -16.47 -47.93
N ASN A 89 16.53 -16.45 -47.93
CA ASN A 89 15.71 -17.21 -48.88
C ASN A 89 16.14 -18.67 -48.99
N LYS A 90 16.36 -19.28 -47.78
CA LYS A 90 16.90 -20.63 -47.67
C LYS A 90 16.05 -21.65 -48.40
N GLU A 91 16.70 -22.50 -49.21
CA GLU A 91 16.05 -23.62 -49.90
C GLU A 91 16.09 -24.85 -49.00
N VAL A 92 14.93 -25.42 -48.72
CA VAL A 92 14.78 -26.61 -47.90
C VAL A 92 13.87 -27.58 -48.66
N LYS A 93 14.41 -28.78 -48.97
CA LYS A 93 13.75 -29.81 -49.78
C LYS A 93 13.21 -29.29 -51.09
N GLY A 94 13.98 -28.46 -51.81
CA GLY A 94 13.67 -27.95 -53.13
C GLY A 94 12.66 -26.80 -53.17
N ILE A 95 12.22 -26.30 -52.01
CA ILE A 95 11.30 -25.16 -51.92
C ILE A 95 11.96 -24.02 -51.13
N ARG A 96 11.98 -22.82 -51.70
CA ARG A 96 12.54 -21.62 -51.05
C ARG A 96 11.64 -21.08 -49.93
N SER A 97 12.21 -20.50 -48.90
CA SER A 97 11.48 -19.96 -47.76
C SER A 97 10.44 -18.90 -48.17
N VAL A 98 10.74 -18.03 -49.13
CA VAL A 98 9.81 -17.02 -49.65
C VAL A 98 8.56 -17.64 -50.29
N GLU A 99 8.70 -18.79 -50.97
CA GLU A 99 7.56 -19.49 -51.60
C GLU A 99 6.63 -20.10 -50.55
N ARG A 100 7.18 -20.60 -49.43
CA ARG A 100 6.38 -21.07 -48.28
C ARG A 100 5.63 -19.93 -47.62
N PHE A 101 6.28 -18.77 -47.49
CA PHE A 101 5.65 -17.57 -46.91
C PHE A 101 4.58 -16.96 -47.82
N ARG A 102 4.69 -17.06 -49.12
CA ARG A 102 3.66 -16.58 -50.06
C ARG A 102 2.29 -17.13 -49.71
N LYS A 103 2.20 -18.42 -49.40
CA LYS A 103 0.93 -19.06 -48.97
C LYS A 103 0.36 -18.52 -47.69
N LYS A 104 1.19 -17.97 -46.80
CA LYS A 104 0.77 -17.41 -45.53
C LYS A 104 0.26 -15.95 -45.61
N PHE A 105 0.52 -15.32 -46.76
CA PHE A 105 0.10 -13.93 -47.03
C PHE A 105 -0.84 -13.87 -48.27
N GLU A 106 -1.57 -14.95 -48.56
CA GLU A 106 -2.57 -14.94 -49.67
C GLU A 106 -3.66 -13.88 -49.42
N ASP A 107 -4.00 -13.59 -48.18
CA ASP A 107 -4.93 -12.57 -47.74
C ASP A 107 -4.33 -11.15 -47.69
N ASP A 108 -2.99 -11.02 -47.88
CA ASP A 108 -2.28 -9.73 -47.76
C ASP A 108 -1.12 -9.66 -48.80
N PRO A 109 -1.42 -9.58 -50.09
CA PRO A 109 -0.40 -9.50 -51.14
C PRO A 109 0.52 -8.27 -51.01
N ALA A 110 0.04 -7.17 -50.44
CA ALA A 110 0.83 -5.95 -50.30
C ALA A 110 2.00 -6.15 -49.33
N THR A 111 1.76 -6.75 -48.16
CA THR A 111 2.81 -7.11 -47.23
C THR A 111 3.78 -8.13 -47.83
N PHE A 112 3.28 -9.10 -48.59
CA PHE A 112 4.13 -10.05 -49.28
C PHE A 112 5.08 -9.41 -50.32
N MET A 113 4.63 -8.36 -51.03
CA MET A 113 5.52 -7.61 -51.94
C MET A 113 6.72 -6.97 -51.25
N LEU A 114 6.58 -6.49 -50.01
CA LEU A 114 7.69 -5.98 -49.20
C LEU A 114 8.70 -7.09 -48.89
N ILE A 115 8.20 -8.25 -48.51
CA ILE A 115 9.04 -9.44 -48.23
C ILE A 115 9.77 -9.88 -49.51
N ASP A 116 9.08 -10.04 -50.63
CA ASP A 116 9.64 -10.47 -51.90
C ASP A 116 10.72 -9.50 -52.41
N ARG A 117 10.54 -8.17 -52.23
CA ARG A 117 11.54 -7.14 -52.54
C ARG A 117 12.83 -7.38 -51.73
N ALA A 118 12.69 -7.55 -50.42
CA ALA A 118 13.83 -7.75 -49.51
C ALA A 118 14.61 -9.03 -49.74
N THR A 119 13.93 -10.09 -50.15
CA THR A 119 14.52 -11.42 -50.40
C THR A 119 15.21 -11.56 -51.79
N LYS A 120 15.14 -10.50 -52.64
CA LYS A 120 15.91 -10.44 -53.91
C LYS A 120 17.38 -10.07 -53.70
N GLY A 121 17.74 -9.54 -52.53
CA GLY A 121 19.14 -9.31 -52.11
C GLY A 121 19.86 -10.63 -51.83
N GLN A 122 21.18 -10.57 -51.85
CA GLN A 122 22.01 -11.65 -51.29
C GLN A 122 22.22 -11.40 -49.82
N THR A 123 21.74 -12.29 -48.97
CA THR A 123 21.84 -12.09 -47.50
C THR A 123 22.54 -13.31 -46.87
N GLU A 124 23.47 -13.03 -45.99
CA GLU A 124 24.06 -14.04 -45.10
C GLU A 124 23.66 -13.69 -43.65
N THR A 125 23.29 -14.68 -42.84
CA THR A 125 22.92 -14.47 -41.46
C THR A 125 23.89 -15.17 -40.51
N ILE A 126 24.25 -14.47 -39.42
CA ILE A 126 25.01 -15.02 -38.29
C ILE A 126 24.02 -15.08 -37.13
N LEU A 127 23.33 -16.22 -37.00
CA LEU A 127 22.26 -16.42 -36.02
C LEU A 127 22.80 -17.25 -34.85
N PHE A 128 22.72 -16.68 -33.62
CA PHE A 128 23.21 -17.35 -32.42
C PHE A 128 22.51 -16.89 -31.15
N ASN A 129 22.59 -17.73 -30.11
CA ASN A 129 22.17 -17.35 -28.75
C ASN A 129 23.41 -16.89 -27.96
N ILE A 130 23.40 -15.63 -27.47
CA ILE A 130 24.54 -15.03 -26.81
C ILE A 130 24.85 -15.65 -25.44
N ASP A 131 23.86 -16.22 -24.74
CA ASP A 131 24.07 -16.90 -23.46
C ASP A 131 24.81 -18.25 -23.67
N ILE A 132 24.65 -18.92 -24.83
CA ILE A 132 25.35 -20.15 -25.17
C ILE A 132 26.75 -19.85 -25.67
N GLU A 133 26.89 -18.90 -26.59
CA GLU A 133 28.14 -18.55 -27.24
C GLU A 133 29.01 -17.60 -26.42
N GLY A 134 28.46 -17.01 -25.36
CA GLY A 134 29.12 -16.05 -24.51
C GLY A 134 30.22 -16.64 -23.64
N PHE A 135 31.13 -15.81 -23.19
CA PHE A 135 32.22 -16.19 -22.29
C PHE A 135 31.77 -16.19 -20.83
N SER A 136 32.38 -17.08 -20.03
CA SER A 136 32.10 -17.13 -18.57
C SER A 136 32.46 -15.84 -17.82
N ASN A 137 33.48 -15.12 -18.32
CA ASN A 137 33.90 -13.83 -17.77
C ASN A 137 33.16 -12.72 -18.53
N LYS A 138 32.15 -12.14 -17.88
CA LYS A 138 31.33 -11.05 -18.40
C LYS A 138 31.93 -9.72 -17.98
N ASP A 139 32.88 -9.21 -18.75
CA ASP A 139 33.41 -7.85 -18.64
C ASP A 139 32.77 -6.94 -19.70
N LYS A 140 33.09 -5.63 -19.66
CA LYS A 140 32.56 -4.63 -20.59
C LYS A 140 32.82 -4.96 -22.08
N THR A 141 33.80 -5.80 -22.41
CA THR A 141 34.16 -6.19 -23.80
C THR A 141 33.53 -7.54 -24.19
N ALA A 142 32.80 -8.20 -23.29
CA ALA A 142 32.26 -9.54 -23.53
C ALA A 142 31.39 -9.59 -24.80
N VAL A 143 30.53 -8.60 -25.02
CA VAL A 143 29.68 -8.52 -26.22
C VAL A 143 30.54 -8.42 -27.49
N LEU A 144 31.54 -7.52 -27.50
CA LEU A 144 32.43 -7.35 -28.64
C LEU A 144 33.20 -8.66 -28.99
N ARG A 145 33.67 -9.37 -27.95
CA ARG A 145 34.41 -10.64 -28.15
C ARG A 145 33.50 -11.73 -28.76
N VAL A 146 32.22 -11.78 -28.37
CA VAL A 146 31.27 -12.72 -28.96
C VAL A 146 30.97 -12.37 -30.41
N PHE A 147 30.78 -11.09 -30.73
CA PHE A 147 30.64 -10.67 -32.14
C PHE A 147 31.85 -11.04 -32.98
N ALA A 148 33.06 -10.79 -32.48
CA ALA A 148 34.29 -11.18 -33.18
C ALA A 148 34.39 -12.69 -33.35
N LYS A 149 34.13 -13.48 -32.31
CA LYS A 149 34.09 -14.94 -32.35
C LYS A 149 33.14 -15.42 -33.44
N MET A 150 31.90 -14.96 -33.46
CA MET A 150 30.89 -15.41 -34.40
C MET A 150 31.18 -14.96 -35.83
N PHE A 151 31.68 -13.74 -36.02
CA PHE A 151 32.10 -13.26 -37.33
C PHE A 151 33.26 -14.09 -37.91
N TYR A 152 34.32 -14.33 -37.14
CA TYR A 152 35.46 -15.13 -37.63
C TYR A 152 35.07 -16.58 -37.84
N ASN A 153 34.21 -17.17 -37.00
CA ASN A 153 33.68 -18.52 -37.27
C ASN A 153 32.87 -18.58 -38.60
N HIS A 154 32.07 -17.53 -38.89
CA HIS A 154 31.35 -17.43 -40.16
C HIS A 154 32.29 -17.39 -41.37
N LEU A 155 33.42 -16.73 -41.24
CA LEU A 155 34.48 -16.72 -42.27
C LEU A 155 35.28 -18.06 -42.38
N GLY A 156 35.02 -19.01 -41.45
CA GLY A 156 35.72 -20.31 -41.42
C GLY A 156 36.99 -20.33 -40.58
N PHE A 157 37.31 -19.21 -39.94
CA PHE A 157 38.45 -19.10 -39.02
C PHE A 157 38.08 -19.60 -37.61
N TYR A 158 39.08 -19.82 -36.73
CA TYR A 158 38.86 -20.37 -35.41
C TYR A 158 38.50 -19.28 -34.38
N GLY A 159 37.27 -18.78 -34.38
CA GLY A 159 36.80 -17.68 -33.52
C GLY A 159 36.80 -17.99 -32.01
N GLU A 160 36.87 -19.27 -31.61
CA GLU A 160 37.00 -19.64 -30.17
C GLU A 160 38.30 -19.13 -29.55
N ASN A 161 39.28 -18.81 -30.40
CA ASN A 161 40.53 -18.14 -29.99
C ASN A 161 40.82 -17.04 -30.99
N LEU A 162 40.57 -15.77 -30.58
CA LEU A 162 40.74 -14.60 -31.45
C LEU A 162 42.13 -14.47 -32.01
N LYS A 163 43.16 -14.87 -31.27
CA LYS A 163 44.55 -14.86 -31.77
C LYS A 163 44.75 -15.79 -32.94
N VAL A 164 44.17 -16.97 -32.86
CA VAL A 164 44.21 -17.97 -33.95
C VAL A 164 43.42 -17.46 -35.16
N ALA A 165 42.20 -16.90 -34.90
CA ALA A 165 41.36 -16.35 -35.96
C ALA A 165 42.02 -15.20 -36.72
N MET A 166 42.70 -14.29 -36.00
CA MET A 166 43.44 -13.18 -36.61
C MET A 166 44.64 -13.68 -37.41
N MET A 167 45.33 -14.67 -36.92
CA MET A 167 46.43 -15.34 -37.67
C MET A 167 45.90 -15.97 -38.95
N GLU A 168 44.86 -16.83 -38.87
CA GLU A 168 44.24 -17.47 -40.02
C GLU A 168 43.81 -16.43 -41.05
N ARG A 169 43.19 -15.36 -40.60
CA ARG A 169 42.75 -14.28 -41.47
C ARG A 169 43.92 -13.55 -42.15
N TYR A 170 44.97 -13.23 -41.40
CA TYR A 170 46.18 -12.60 -42.00
C TYR A 170 46.76 -13.46 -43.05
N ILE A 171 46.87 -14.79 -42.81
CA ILE A 171 47.39 -15.78 -43.78
C ILE A 171 46.50 -15.84 -45.03
N ASP A 172 45.17 -15.78 -44.82
CA ASP A 172 44.18 -15.77 -45.88
C ASP A 172 44.25 -14.52 -46.76
N GLN A 173 44.44 -13.31 -46.14
CA GLN A 173 44.67 -12.07 -46.86
C GLN A 173 45.94 -12.09 -47.72
N GLN A 174 46.94 -12.90 -47.33
CA GLN A 174 48.13 -13.11 -48.13
C GLN A 174 47.95 -14.19 -49.22
N GLY A 175 46.77 -14.79 -49.31
CA GLY A 175 46.48 -15.91 -50.25
C GLY A 175 47.25 -17.19 -49.94
N LYS A 176 47.66 -17.37 -48.67
CA LYS A 176 48.56 -18.47 -48.27
C LYS A 176 47.93 -19.51 -47.35
N THR A 177 46.62 -19.55 -47.28
CA THR A 177 45.89 -20.45 -46.39
C THR A 177 46.17 -21.90 -46.66
N GLU A 178 46.12 -22.32 -47.92
CA GLU A 178 46.36 -23.73 -48.31
C GLU A 178 47.81 -24.11 -48.14
N GLU A 179 48.75 -23.21 -48.43
CA GLU A 179 50.15 -23.43 -48.19
C GLU A 179 50.46 -23.59 -46.71
N PHE A 180 49.85 -22.77 -45.84
CA PHE A 180 50.00 -22.88 -44.41
C PHE A 180 49.46 -24.22 -43.86
N ARG A 181 48.30 -24.62 -44.30
CA ARG A 181 47.70 -25.93 -43.92
C ARG A 181 48.58 -27.08 -44.31
N ARG A 182 49.10 -27.12 -45.54
CA ARG A 182 49.98 -28.14 -46.06
C ARG A 182 51.29 -28.19 -45.26
N VAL A 183 51.98 -27.06 -45.11
CA VAL A 183 53.29 -27.01 -44.40
C VAL A 183 53.15 -27.37 -42.94
N PHE A 184 52.05 -26.93 -42.29
CA PHE A 184 51.77 -27.34 -40.91
C PHE A 184 51.54 -28.86 -40.79
N GLU A 185 50.75 -29.45 -41.67
CA GLU A 185 50.47 -30.88 -41.69
C GLU A 185 51.74 -31.68 -41.95
N GLU A 186 52.62 -31.26 -42.88
CA GLU A 186 53.92 -31.89 -43.12
C GLU A 186 54.78 -31.87 -41.83
N LYS A 187 54.84 -30.79 -41.11
CA LYS A 187 55.60 -30.66 -39.84
C LYS A 187 54.97 -31.39 -38.65
N LYS A 188 53.68 -31.37 -38.51
CA LYS A 188 52.93 -31.91 -37.36
C LYS A 188 52.49 -33.36 -37.57
N GLY A 189 52.23 -33.78 -38.83
CA GLY A 189 51.63 -35.08 -39.15
C GLY A 189 50.11 -35.14 -38.86
N LYS A 190 49.48 -33.99 -38.71
CA LYS A 190 48.04 -33.84 -38.50
C LYS A 190 47.52 -32.55 -39.13
N PRO A 191 46.29 -32.54 -39.67
CA PRO A 191 45.71 -31.36 -40.29
C PRO A 191 45.59 -30.18 -39.30
N TRP A 192 45.83 -28.96 -39.77
CA TRP A 192 45.68 -27.74 -38.98
C TRP A 192 44.30 -27.60 -38.33
N LEU A 193 43.22 -27.84 -39.07
CA LEU A 193 41.86 -27.72 -38.61
C LEU A 193 41.54 -28.57 -37.37
N GLU A 194 42.19 -29.76 -37.24
CA GLU A 194 42.05 -30.58 -36.04
C GLU A 194 42.90 -30.07 -34.88
N MET A 195 44.04 -29.45 -35.17
CA MET A 195 45.04 -29.08 -34.17
C MET A 195 44.92 -27.64 -33.65
N ARG A 196 44.16 -26.77 -34.33
CA ARG A 196 43.99 -25.36 -33.96
C ARG A 196 43.44 -25.14 -32.56
N ARG A 197 42.63 -26.08 -32.05
CA ARG A 197 42.14 -26.06 -30.64
C ARG A 197 43.25 -26.11 -29.61
N ALA A 198 44.33 -26.84 -29.94
CA ALA A 198 45.51 -27.02 -29.10
C ALA A 198 46.67 -26.06 -29.46
N PHE A 199 46.31 -24.88 -30.01
CA PHE A 199 47.25 -23.87 -30.50
C PHE A 199 48.43 -23.65 -29.54
N ALA A 200 48.12 -23.35 -28.22
CA ALA A 200 49.12 -23.07 -27.21
C ALA A 200 50.19 -24.16 -27.02
N PHE A 201 49.85 -25.41 -27.33
CA PHE A 201 50.78 -26.57 -27.21
C PHE A 201 51.49 -26.92 -28.50
N ASN A 202 51.18 -26.26 -29.60
CA ASN A 202 51.73 -26.57 -30.93
C ASN A 202 52.74 -25.54 -31.41
N GLY A 203 53.23 -24.64 -30.55
CA GLY A 203 54.17 -23.55 -30.92
C GLY A 203 55.41 -24.02 -31.68
N LYS A 204 55.96 -25.19 -31.30
CA LYS A 204 57.13 -25.76 -32.01
C LYS A 204 56.87 -26.15 -33.48
N PHE A 205 55.61 -26.24 -33.90
CA PHE A 205 55.22 -26.51 -35.28
C PHE A 205 54.69 -25.25 -35.98
N ILE A 206 53.93 -24.40 -35.21
CA ILE A 206 53.34 -23.15 -35.71
C ILE A 206 54.41 -22.14 -36.07
N ILE A 207 55.41 -21.93 -35.19
CA ILE A 207 56.48 -20.94 -35.41
C ILE A 207 57.26 -21.24 -36.68
N PRO A 208 57.80 -22.46 -36.92
CA PRO A 208 58.50 -22.81 -38.17
C PRO A 208 57.58 -22.77 -39.39
N THR A 209 56.29 -23.01 -39.25
CA THR A 209 55.37 -22.89 -40.36
C THR A 209 55.16 -21.42 -40.76
N LEU A 210 55.03 -20.51 -39.79
CA LEU A 210 54.90 -19.08 -40.02
C LEU A 210 56.17 -18.52 -40.68
N MET A 211 57.35 -18.97 -40.23
CA MET A 211 58.63 -18.60 -40.84
C MET A 211 58.68 -18.98 -42.33
N GLU A 212 58.32 -20.20 -42.63
CA GLU A 212 58.40 -20.72 -44.03
C GLU A 212 57.33 -20.08 -44.93
N VAL A 213 56.09 -19.98 -44.46
CA VAL A 213 54.95 -19.54 -45.29
C VAL A 213 54.91 -18.02 -45.45
N LEU A 214 55.24 -17.28 -44.40
CA LEU A 214 55.15 -15.79 -44.36
C LEU A 214 56.50 -15.09 -44.49
N ASP A 215 57.59 -15.85 -44.66
CA ASP A 215 58.97 -15.34 -44.70
C ASP A 215 59.35 -14.49 -43.45
N MET A 216 58.87 -14.94 -42.29
CA MET A 216 59.12 -14.28 -41.02
C MET A 216 60.44 -14.69 -40.38
N SER A 217 61.11 -13.78 -39.68
CA SER A 217 62.28 -14.18 -38.86
C SER A 217 61.82 -15.04 -37.68
N GLU A 218 62.72 -15.88 -37.12
CA GLU A 218 62.43 -16.73 -35.98
C GLU A 218 62.03 -15.89 -34.74
N ASP A 219 62.64 -14.73 -34.56
CA ASP A 219 62.38 -13.82 -33.44
C ASP A 219 60.99 -13.19 -33.58
N ASP A 220 60.63 -12.76 -34.80
CA ASP A 220 59.29 -12.18 -35.05
C ASP A 220 58.19 -13.23 -34.86
N ALA A 221 58.38 -14.45 -35.38
CA ALA A 221 57.43 -15.56 -35.26
C ALA A 221 57.25 -15.98 -33.79
N LYS A 222 58.35 -16.00 -32.99
CA LYS A 222 58.32 -16.27 -31.53
C LYS A 222 57.69 -15.12 -30.77
N ALA A 223 58.02 -13.87 -31.09
CA ALA A 223 57.44 -12.68 -30.46
C ALA A 223 55.95 -12.66 -30.66
N TRP A 224 55.48 -12.87 -31.87
CA TRP A 224 54.06 -12.93 -32.20
C TRP A 224 53.38 -14.11 -31.47
N PHE A 225 53.95 -15.32 -31.45
CA PHE A 225 53.37 -16.46 -30.77
C PHE A 225 53.24 -16.25 -29.26
N ASN A 226 54.17 -15.58 -28.64
CA ASN A 226 54.20 -15.35 -27.20
C ASN A 226 53.46 -14.07 -26.77
N ASP A 227 53.09 -13.19 -27.71
CA ASP A 227 52.34 -11.99 -27.41
C ASP A 227 50.97 -12.29 -26.83
N LYS A 228 50.71 -11.83 -25.61
CA LYS A 228 49.40 -11.99 -24.94
C LYS A 228 48.40 -10.88 -25.29
N THR A 229 48.88 -9.75 -25.84
CA THR A 229 48.02 -8.60 -26.18
C THR A 229 47.23 -8.83 -27.47
N ALA A 230 47.70 -9.75 -28.36
CA ALA A 230 47.01 -10.15 -29.61
C ALA A 230 45.70 -10.88 -29.40
N THR A 231 45.17 -10.95 -28.17
CA THR A 231 43.82 -11.50 -27.84
C THR A 231 42.76 -10.44 -27.68
N GLU A 232 43.12 -9.14 -27.71
CA GLU A 232 42.20 -8.02 -27.61
C GLU A 232 41.86 -7.45 -28.98
N ILE A 233 40.58 -7.30 -29.24
CA ILE A 233 40.08 -6.63 -30.46
C ILE A 233 39.34 -5.35 -30.08
N SER A 234 39.55 -4.27 -30.83
CA SER A 234 38.82 -3.02 -30.71
C SER A 234 37.56 -3.04 -31.59
N ILE A 235 36.59 -2.23 -31.23
CA ILE A 235 35.36 -2.02 -32.06
C ILE A 235 35.77 -1.57 -33.46
N ALA A 236 36.70 -0.64 -33.55
CA ALA A 236 37.17 -0.10 -34.85
C ALA A 236 37.74 -1.21 -35.75
N GLN A 237 38.62 -2.05 -35.21
CA GLN A 237 39.24 -3.14 -35.95
C GLN A 237 38.21 -4.17 -36.40
N LEU A 238 37.31 -4.59 -35.53
CA LEU A 238 36.25 -5.55 -35.90
C LEU A 238 35.34 -4.98 -37.00
N VAL A 239 34.94 -3.73 -36.93
CA VAL A 239 34.09 -3.09 -37.94
C VAL A 239 34.86 -2.91 -39.27
N GLU A 240 36.13 -2.57 -39.23
CA GLU A 240 36.98 -2.53 -40.44
C GLU A 240 37.06 -3.90 -41.12
N ASP A 241 37.18 -4.98 -40.33
CA ASP A 241 37.22 -6.35 -40.82
C ASP A 241 35.88 -6.77 -41.45
N MET A 242 34.78 -6.41 -40.80
CA MET A 242 33.42 -6.67 -41.31
C MET A 242 33.17 -5.88 -42.60
N LYS A 243 33.60 -4.59 -42.64
CA LYS A 243 33.48 -3.73 -43.81
C LYS A 243 34.27 -4.33 -44.99
N ALA A 244 35.53 -4.68 -44.74
CA ALA A 244 36.36 -5.30 -45.80
C ALA A 244 35.71 -6.54 -46.38
N TYR A 245 35.01 -7.35 -45.54
CA TYR A 245 34.27 -8.51 -46.00
C TYR A 245 33.10 -8.16 -46.91
N VAL A 246 32.21 -7.27 -46.43
CA VAL A 246 31.00 -6.92 -47.19
C VAL A 246 31.32 -6.10 -48.45
N ASP A 247 32.46 -5.43 -48.51
CA ASP A 247 32.90 -4.65 -49.69
C ASP A 247 33.43 -5.59 -50.83
N THR A 248 33.76 -6.84 -50.53
CA THR A 248 34.04 -7.87 -51.53
C THR A 248 32.81 -8.45 -52.20
N LYS A 249 31.61 -8.18 -51.64
CA LYS A 249 30.32 -8.74 -52.05
C LYS A 249 29.58 -7.79 -53.00
N PRO A 250 28.58 -8.28 -53.73
CA PRO A 250 27.72 -7.40 -54.57
C PRO A 250 27.05 -6.25 -53.79
N ALA A 251 26.64 -5.20 -54.48
CA ALA A 251 26.01 -4.02 -53.86
C ALA A 251 24.71 -4.38 -53.12
N ASN A 252 23.94 -5.37 -53.56
CA ASN A 252 22.75 -5.87 -52.92
C ASN A 252 23.00 -6.91 -51.81
N PHE A 253 24.27 -7.10 -51.41
CA PHE A 253 24.60 -8.02 -50.32
C PHE A 253 24.34 -7.39 -48.96
N ARG A 254 23.87 -8.24 -48.01
CA ARG A 254 23.66 -7.86 -46.60
C ARG A 254 24.19 -8.96 -45.67
N LEU A 255 24.85 -8.54 -44.58
CA LEU A 255 25.29 -9.42 -43.50
C LEU A 255 24.45 -9.09 -42.24
N LEU A 256 23.81 -10.06 -41.66
CA LEU A 256 22.92 -9.85 -40.49
C LEU A 256 23.46 -10.59 -39.28
N PHE A 257 23.75 -9.88 -38.21
CA PHE A 257 23.94 -10.45 -36.86
C PHE A 257 22.58 -10.56 -36.22
N MET A 258 22.12 -11.77 -35.98
CA MET A 258 20.82 -12.09 -35.39
C MET A 258 21.05 -12.80 -34.06
N ILE A 259 20.79 -12.04 -32.95
CA ILE A 259 21.30 -12.39 -31.63
C ILE A 259 20.14 -12.60 -30.69
N ASP A 260 20.00 -13.81 -30.19
CA ASP A 260 18.95 -14.14 -29.23
C ASP A 260 19.42 -13.94 -27.79
N GLU A 261 18.50 -13.52 -26.93
CA GLU A 261 18.65 -13.33 -25.47
C GLU A 261 19.65 -12.25 -25.02
N VAL A 262 19.93 -11.23 -25.86
CA VAL A 262 20.84 -10.13 -25.52
C VAL A 262 20.43 -9.41 -24.25
N GLY A 263 19.12 -9.13 -24.06
CA GLY A 263 18.63 -8.45 -22.87
C GLY A 263 18.94 -9.16 -21.56
N GLN A 264 18.94 -10.50 -21.56
CA GLN A 264 19.31 -11.32 -20.40
C GLN A 264 20.81 -11.36 -20.18
N TYR A 265 21.58 -11.52 -21.27
CA TYR A 265 23.03 -11.60 -21.20
C TYR A 265 23.65 -10.33 -20.64
N VAL A 266 23.17 -9.17 -21.07
CA VAL A 266 23.60 -7.86 -20.61
C VAL A 266 23.01 -7.55 -19.22
N GLY A 267 21.76 -7.91 -18.98
CA GLY A 267 21.06 -7.64 -17.70
C GLY A 267 21.09 -6.15 -17.36
N THR A 268 21.51 -5.82 -16.14
CA THR A 268 21.62 -4.44 -15.63
C THR A 268 23.02 -3.82 -15.85
N ASP A 269 23.92 -4.50 -16.59
CA ASP A 269 25.27 -3.99 -16.84
C ASP A 269 25.25 -2.94 -17.95
N THR A 270 25.33 -1.68 -17.53
CA THR A 270 25.33 -0.52 -18.44
C THR A 270 26.56 -0.47 -19.34
N ASP A 271 27.70 -0.95 -18.90
CA ASP A 271 28.94 -0.91 -19.70
C ASP A 271 28.89 -1.87 -20.88
N MET A 272 28.33 -3.07 -20.69
CA MET A 272 28.09 -4.01 -21.77
C MET A 272 27.08 -3.46 -22.79
N LEU A 273 26.03 -2.80 -22.31
CA LEU A 273 25.01 -2.20 -23.18
C LEU A 273 25.58 -1.03 -24.00
N LEU A 274 26.42 -0.18 -23.38
CA LEU A 274 27.15 0.88 -24.08
C LEU A 274 28.14 0.34 -25.11
N ASN A 275 28.75 -0.81 -24.84
CA ASN A 275 29.64 -1.47 -25.79
C ASN A 275 28.87 -1.97 -27.02
N LEU A 276 27.70 -2.60 -26.83
CA LEU A 276 26.81 -3.00 -27.92
C LEU A 276 26.35 -1.79 -28.75
N GLN A 277 25.99 -0.70 -28.07
CA GLN A 277 25.61 0.56 -28.73
C GLN A 277 26.75 1.11 -29.59
N SER A 278 27.94 1.20 -29.01
CA SER A 278 29.12 1.75 -29.72
C SER A 278 29.49 0.90 -30.94
N LEU A 279 29.36 -0.42 -30.83
CA LEU A 279 29.55 -1.33 -31.94
C LEU A 279 28.50 -1.10 -33.04
N THR A 280 27.23 -1.04 -32.68
CA THR A 280 26.12 -0.80 -33.63
C THR A 280 26.26 0.57 -34.30
N GLU A 281 26.65 1.61 -33.55
CA GLU A 281 26.91 2.93 -34.07
C GLU A 281 28.03 2.96 -35.08
N LYS A 282 29.18 2.31 -34.77
CA LYS A 282 30.32 2.21 -35.67
C LYS A 282 29.97 1.45 -36.94
N ILE A 283 29.26 0.34 -36.85
CA ILE A 283 28.72 -0.41 -37.99
C ILE A 283 27.82 0.51 -38.83
N GLY A 284 26.90 1.27 -38.19
CA GLY A 284 26.03 2.23 -38.87
C GLY A 284 26.73 3.29 -39.68
N SER A 285 27.79 3.87 -39.09
CA SER A 285 28.52 4.95 -39.72
C SER A 285 29.44 4.49 -40.87
N GLU A 286 29.93 3.24 -40.83
CA GLU A 286 30.94 2.78 -41.78
C GLU A 286 30.43 1.81 -42.84
N CYS A 287 29.35 1.06 -42.54
CA CYS A 287 28.88 -0.02 -43.43
C CYS A 287 27.61 0.33 -44.21
N GLU A 288 27.09 1.57 -44.07
CA GLU A 288 26.06 2.18 -44.91
C GLU A 288 24.84 1.30 -45.24
N GLY A 289 24.35 0.51 -44.28
CA GLY A 289 23.21 -0.35 -44.42
C GLY A 289 23.53 -1.78 -44.92
N LYS A 290 24.80 -2.15 -45.13
CA LYS A 290 25.21 -3.48 -45.54
C LYS A 290 25.24 -4.50 -44.38
N ILE A 291 25.37 -4.01 -43.10
CA ILE A 291 25.42 -4.88 -41.92
C ILE A 291 24.31 -4.48 -40.95
N TRP A 292 23.55 -5.45 -40.49
CA TRP A 292 22.42 -5.27 -39.55
C TRP A 292 22.66 -5.99 -38.24
N VAL A 293 22.20 -5.41 -37.12
CA VAL A 293 22.26 -5.99 -35.78
C VAL A 293 20.85 -6.12 -35.24
N ILE A 294 20.36 -7.35 -35.16
CA ILE A 294 19.00 -7.69 -34.73
C ILE A 294 19.10 -8.45 -33.42
N CYS A 295 18.58 -7.86 -32.35
CA CYS A 295 18.68 -8.39 -30.99
C CYS A 295 17.32 -8.76 -30.43
N THR A 296 17.24 -9.78 -29.57
CA THR A 296 16.06 -10.03 -28.77
C THR A 296 16.31 -9.74 -27.30
N GLY A 297 15.24 -9.30 -26.58
CA GLY A 297 15.23 -9.10 -25.15
C GLY A 297 13.85 -9.39 -24.56
N GLN A 298 13.79 -9.69 -23.26
CA GLN A 298 12.50 -9.90 -22.60
C GLN A 298 11.80 -8.58 -22.33
N GLU A 299 12.55 -7.59 -21.91
CA GLU A 299 12.07 -6.25 -21.62
C GLU A 299 12.25 -5.35 -22.83
N ALA A 300 11.41 -4.33 -22.94
CA ALA A 300 11.66 -3.27 -23.89
C ALA A 300 13.01 -2.61 -23.55
N ILE A 301 13.74 -2.20 -24.58
CA ILE A 301 15.05 -1.54 -24.36
C ILE A 301 14.94 -0.35 -23.40
N ASP A 302 13.77 0.29 -23.35
CA ASP A 302 13.44 1.43 -22.49
C ASP A 302 13.30 1.05 -21.01
N GLU A 303 12.99 -0.21 -20.69
CA GLU A 303 12.85 -0.74 -19.33
C GLU A 303 14.18 -1.19 -18.73
N ILE A 304 15.08 -1.69 -19.57
CA ILE A 304 16.44 -2.11 -19.15
C ILE A 304 17.25 -0.93 -18.63
N ILE A 305 16.94 0.30 -19.09
CA ILE A 305 17.78 1.50 -18.92
C ILE A 305 17.23 2.49 -17.89
N LYS A 306 16.39 2.12 -16.97
CA LYS A 306 15.74 3.01 -15.96
C LYS A 306 16.70 3.84 -15.07
N VAL A 307 18.03 3.74 -15.23
CA VAL A 307 18.99 4.26 -14.25
C VAL A 307 19.66 5.61 -14.61
N ARG A 308 19.75 6.05 -15.90
CA ARG A 308 20.36 7.35 -16.26
C ARG A 308 19.79 7.95 -17.55
N ALA A 309 19.11 9.09 -17.44
CA ALA A 309 18.39 9.75 -18.53
C ALA A 309 19.25 10.20 -19.73
N ASP A 310 20.51 10.57 -19.53
CA ASP A 310 21.38 11.13 -20.59
C ASP A 310 22.05 10.07 -21.48
N GLU A 311 22.33 8.88 -20.96
CA GLU A 311 22.85 7.74 -21.73
C GLU A 311 21.74 7.02 -22.51
N PHE A 312 20.51 7.15 -22.03
CA PHE A 312 19.29 6.58 -22.56
C PHE A 312 18.98 7.02 -24.01
N SER A 313 19.07 8.32 -24.29
CA SER A 313 18.72 8.83 -25.63
C SER A 313 19.66 8.33 -26.74
N ARG A 314 20.91 8.00 -26.39
CA ARG A 314 21.92 7.51 -27.35
C ARG A 314 21.67 6.08 -27.79
N ILE A 315 21.31 5.20 -26.85
CA ILE A 315 20.98 3.78 -27.13
C ILE A 315 19.70 3.69 -27.95
N GLN A 316 18.69 4.46 -27.56
CA GLN A 316 17.42 4.53 -28.30
C GLN A 316 17.61 4.98 -29.75
N ALA A 317 18.54 5.88 -29.98
CA ALA A 317 18.80 6.40 -31.32
C ALA A 317 19.36 5.34 -32.28
N ARG A 318 19.98 4.26 -31.78
CA ARG A 318 20.63 3.21 -32.62
C ARG A 318 19.72 2.00 -32.86
N PHE A 319 18.76 1.74 -31.97
CA PHE A 319 17.73 0.71 -32.15
C PHE A 319 16.37 1.37 -32.44
N LYS A 320 16.27 2.05 -33.58
CA LYS A 320 15.05 2.75 -34.00
C LYS A 320 13.93 1.81 -34.33
N THR A 321 14.24 0.68 -34.95
CA THR A 321 13.24 -0.37 -35.25
C THR A 321 13.03 -1.21 -34.00
N ARG A 322 11.86 -1.03 -33.38
CA ARG A 322 11.46 -1.74 -32.16
C ARG A 322 10.20 -2.53 -32.43
N LEU A 323 10.28 -3.82 -32.20
CA LEU A 323 9.20 -4.75 -32.44
C LEU A 323 8.84 -5.39 -31.10
N SER A 324 7.72 -5.01 -30.52
CA SER A 324 7.26 -5.56 -29.24
C SER A 324 6.22 -6.65 -29.49
N LEU A 325 6.60 -7.89 -29.24
CA LEU A 325 5.72 -9.04 -29.32
C LEU A 325 4.88 -9.14 -28.06
N SER A 326 3.59 -8.86 -28.17
CA SER A 326 2.67 -8.90 -27.03
C SER A 326 2.16 -10.31 -26.76
N SER A 327 1.53 -10.45 -25.59
CA SER A 327 0.92 -11.70 -25.15
C SER A 327 -0.32 -12.10 -25.95
N SER A 328 -0.99 -11.14 -26.58
CA SER A 328 -2.18 -11.40 -27.40
C SER A 328 -1.86 -12.27 -28.63
N SER A 329 -0.61 -12.27 -29.07
CA SER A 329 -0.16 -13.09 -30.20
C SER A 329 -0.06 -14.60 -29.89
N VAL A 330 0.17 -14.95 -28.62
CA VAL A 330 0.32 -16.35 -28.18
C VAL A 330 -1.01 -17.06 -28.28
N ASP A 331 -2.09 -16.38 -27.93
CA ASP A 331 -3.46 -16.92 -28.03
C ASP A 331 -3.79 -17.29 -29.47
N GLU A 332 -3.54 -16.38 -30.41
CA GLU A 332 -3.79 -16.60 -31.85
C GLU A 332 -2.93 -17.76 -32.39
N VAL A 333 -1.68 -17.92 -31.91
CA VAL A 333 -0.82 -19.03 -32.26
C VAL A 333 -1.39 -20.35 -31.77
N ILE A 334 -1.85 -20.44 -30.52
CA ILE A 334 -2.43 -21.66 -29.96
C ILE A 334 -3.74 -21.98 -30.69
N GLN A 335 -4.61 -20.98 -30.94
CA GLN A 335 -5.85 -21.15 -31.68
C GLN A 335 -5.62 -21.73 -33.07
N LYS A 336 -4.70 -21.16 -33.85
CA LYS A 336 -4.46 -21.55 -35.24
C LYS A 336 -3.61 -22.82 -35.39
N ARG A 337 -2.72 -23.10 -34.45
CA ARG A 337 -1.78 -24.23 -34.54
C ARG A 337 -2.26 -25.48 -33.80
N ILE A 338 -2.98 -25.31 -32.65
CA ILE A 338 -3.44 -26.46 -31.87
C ILE A 338 -4.96 -26.61 -31.94
N LEU A 339 -5.69 -25.51 -31.78
CA LEU A 339 -7.12 -25.53 -31.56
C LEU A 339 -7.95 -25.33 -32.84
N LYS A 340 -7.33 -25.31 -34.02
CA LYS A 340 -8.04 -25.18 -35.28
C LYS A 340 -9.11 -26.26 -35.42
N LYS A 341 -10.36 -25.85 -35.58
CA LYS A 341 -11.51 -26.78 -35.69
C LYS A 341 -11.80 -27.17 -37.12
N LYS A 342 -12.36 -28.36 -37.28
CA LYS A 342 -13.02 -28.78 -38.55
C LYS A 342 -14.28 -27.93 -38.74
N PRO A 343 -14.74 -27.63 -39.97
CA PRO A 343 -15.91 -26.79 -40.23
C PRO A 343 -17.19 -27.28 -39.53
N GLU A 344 -17.41 -28.59 -39.47
CA GLU A 344 -18.56 -29.20 -38.81
C GLU A 344 -18.52 -28.98 -37.27
N ALA A 345 -17.34 -29.14 -36.67
CA ALA A 345 -17.14 -28.94 -35.26
C ALA A 345 -17.29 -27.44 -34.87
N ALA A 346 -16.82 -26.54 -35.73
CA ALA A 346 -16.96 -25.12 -35.53
C ALA A 346 -18.45 -24.71 -35.43
N LYS A 347 -19.27 -25.21 -36.38
CA LYS A 347 -20.73 -24.93 -36.35
C LYS A 347 -21.40 -25.51 -35.09
N ASN A 348 -21.06 -26.76 -34.72
CA ASN A 348 -21.62 -27.36 -33.51
C ASN A 348 -21.27 -26.56 -32.26
N LEU A 349 -20.03 -26.05 -32.15
CA LEU A 349 -19.61 -25.22 -31.02
C LEU A 349 -20.29 -23.84 -30.99
N GLU A 350 -20.58 -23.24 -32.14
CA GLU A 350 -21.37 -21.99 -32.22
C GLU A 350 -22.78 -22.24 -31.67
N ASP A 351 -23.44 -23.36 -32.07
CA ASP A 351 -24.76 -23.75 -31.56
C ASP A 351 -24.74 -24.00 -30.05
N VAL A 352 -23.68 -24.64 -29.53
CA VAL A 352 -23.47 -24.86 -28.07
C VAL A 352 -23.35 -23.54 -27.35
N TYR A 353 -22.60 -22.58 -27.88
CA TYR A 353 -22.49 -21.24 -27.24
C TYR A 353 -23.82 -20.52 -27.20
N GLU A 354 -24.54 -20.46 -28.33
CA GLU A 354 -25.83 -19.74 -28.40
C GLU A 354 -26.87 -20.31 -27.42
N GLN A 355 -26.86 -21.62 -27.19
CA GLN A 355 -27.75 -22.28 -26.22
C GLN A 355 -27.35 -22.00 -24.77
N ASN A 356 -26.09 -21.65 -24.47
CA ASN A 356 -25.54 -21.54 -23.12
C ASN A 356 -24.93 -20.16 -22.81
N ASP A 357 -25.14 -19.12 -23.63
CA ASP A 357 -24.54 -17.81 -23.46
C ASP A 357 -24.74 -17.20 -22.06
N SER A 358 -25.96 -17.26 -21.54
CA SER A 358 -26.27 -16.76 -20.20
C SER A 358 -25.58 -17.53 -19.08
N VAL A 359 -25.42 -18.83 -19.25
CA VAL A 359 -24.73 -19.72 -18.28
C VAL A 359 -23.23 -19.38 -18.26
N LEU A 360 -22.62 -19.28 -19.45
CA LEU A 360 -21.22 -18.97 -19.62
C LEU A 360 -20.85 -17.60 -19.04
N ARG A 361 -21.67 -16.58 -19.25
CA ARG A 361 -21.46 -15.24 -18.66
C ARG A 361 -21.51 -15.25 -17.13
N ASN A 362 -22.43 -16.01 -16.56
CA ASN A 362 -22.54 -16.14 -15.10
C ASN A 362 -21.38 -16.98 -14.51
N LEU A 363 -20.98 -18.04 -15.22
CA LEU A 363 -19.92 -18.95 -14.74
C LEU A 363 -18.59 -18.23 -14.59
N PHE A 364 -18.22 -17.33 -15.51
CA PHE A 364 -16.90 -16.69 -15.56
C PHE A 364 -16.89 -15.24 -15.06
N SER A 365 -17.70 -14.90 -14.05
CA SER A 365 -17.70 -13.59 -13.39
C SER A 365 -16.75 -13.60 -12.18
N PHE A 366 -15.55 -13.06 -12.32
CA PHE A 366 -14.55 -12.96 -11.25
C PHE A 366 -14.88 -11.84 -10.26
N SER A 367 -14.61 -12.07 -8.98
CA SER A 367 -14.81 -11.11 -7.91
C SER A 367 -13.48 -10.49 -7.45
N GLY A 368 -13.41 -9.17 -7.29
CA GLY A 368 -12.23 -8.48 -6.75
C GLY A 368 -10.97 -8.56 -7.63
N SER A 369 -11.08 -8.97 -8.90
CA SER A 369 -9.95 -9.00 -9.83
C SER A 369 -9.58 -7.60 -10.30
N ILE A 370 -8.28 -7.29 -10.31
CA ILE A 370 -7.72 -6.05 -10.87
C ILE A 370 -7.62 -6.17 -12.41
N LEU A 371 -7.44 -7.40 -12.91
CA LEU A 371 -7.40 -7.68 -14.34
C LEU A 371 -8.80 -7.64 -14.94
N ASP A 372 -8.92 -7.06 -16.13
CA ASP A 372 -10.11 -7.19 -16.97
C ASP A 372 -10.13 -8.57 -17.62
N ILE A 373 -10.33 -9.62 -16.81
CA ILE A 373 -10.47 -11.00 -17.24
C ILE A 373 -11.93 -11.36 -17.42
N LYS A 374 -12.26 -11.82 -18.61
CA LYS A 374 -13.62 -12.17 -19.01
C LYS A 374 -13.68 -13.60 -19.50
N GLY A 375 -14.89 -14.13 -19.49
CA GLY A 375 -15.22 -15.32 -20.27
C GLY A 375 -15.19 -15.01 -21.78
N TYR A 376 -16.03 -15.69 -22.51
CA TYR A 376 -16.13 -15.51 -23.95
C TYR A 376 -16.96 -14.29 -24.32
N SER A 377 -16.53 -13.53 -25.33
CA SER A 377 -17.23 -12.37 -25.85
C SER A 377 -18.31 -12.72 -26.89
N GLY A 378 -18.28 -13.95 -27.45
CA GLY A 378 -19.26 -14.40 -28.43
C GLY A 378 -18.94 -15.78 -29.00
N PRO A 379 -19.79 -16.30 -29.89
CA PRO A 379 -19.72 -17.65 -30.41
C PRO A 379 -18.40 -17.93 -31.17
N ARG A 380 -17.90 -16.94 -31.90
CA ARG A 380 -16.64 -17.07 -32.62
C ARG A 380 -15.46 -17.26 -31.67
N GLU A 381 -15.35 -16.44 -30.61
CA GLU A 381 -14.27 -16.53 -29.62
C GLU A 381 -14.37 -17.85 -28.85
N PHE A 382 -15.59 -18.29 -28.53
CA PHE A 382 -15.81 -19.61 -27.94
C PHE A 382 -15.27 -20.72 -28.83
N THR A 383 -15.64 -20.74 -30.08
CA THR A 383 -15.20 -21.76 -31.05
C THR A 383 -13.69 -21.75 -31.25
N GLU A 384 -13.08 -20.56 -31.36
CA GLU A 384 -11.64 -20.44 -31.57
C GLU A 384 -10.84 -20.92 -30.34
N ASN A 385 -11.33 -20.66 -29.13
CA ASN A 385 -10.62 -20.99 -27.88
C ASN A 385 -10.98 -22.38 -27.32
N PHE A 386 -12.16 -22.92 -27.59
CA PHE A 386 -12.62 -24.19 -27.02
C PHE A 386 -11.54 -25.29 -27.10
N PRO A 387 -11.27 -26.07 -26.05
CA PRO A 387 -11.98 -26.16 -24.77
C PRO A 387 -11.42 -25.22 -23.65
N PHE A 388 -10.68 -24.17 -24.01
CA PHE A 388 -10.11 -23.19 -23.08
C PHE A 388 -10.95 -21.93 -23.02
N VAL A 389 -10.90 -21.26 -21.86
CA VAL A 389 -11.53 -19.95 -21.64
C VAL A 389 -10.50 -18.84 -21.84
N PRO A 390 -10.85 -17.70 -22.45
CA PRO A 390 -9.89 -16.62 -22.77
C PRO A 390 -8.98 -16.19 -21.61
N TYR A 391 -9.51 -16.09 -20.38
CA TYR A 391 -8.71 -15.73 -19.22
C TYR A 391 -7.53 -16.68 -18.94
N GLN A 392 -7.62 -17.95 -19.34
CA GLN A 392 -6.59 -18.95 -19.08
C GLN A 392 -5.28 -18.62 -19.80
N PHE A 393 -5.35 -18.02 -20.97
CA PHE A 393 -4.16 -17.58 -21.71
C PHE A 393 -3.42 -16.50 -20.95
N ILE A 394 -4.16 -15.51 -20.43
CA ILE A 394 -3.62 -14.37 -19.66
C ILE A 394 -2.98 -14.87 -18.35
N ILE A 395 -3.73 -15.69 -17.58
CA ILE A 395 -3.25 -16.19 -16.30
C ILE A 395 -2.02 -17.06 -16.49
N MET A 396 -2.02 -17.96 -17.51
CA MET A 396 -0.92 -18.87 -17.74
C MET A 396 0.38 -18.15 -18.11
N GLN A 397 0.31 -17.04 -18.85
CA GLN A 397 1.47 -16.19 -19.11
C GLN A 397 2.06 -15.60 -17.83
N LYS A 398 1.20 -15.13 -16.92
CA LYS A 398 1.63 -14.64 -15.60
C LYS A 398 2.24 -15.74 -14.75
N VAL A 399 1.65 -16.94 -14.76
CA VAL A 399 2.21 -18.13 -14.08
C VAL A 399 3.63 -18.40 -14.54
N PHE A 400 3.89 -18.45 -15.84
CA PHE A 400 5.25 -18.65 -16.35
C PHE A 400 6.21 -17.53 -15.98
N ALA A 401 5.75 -16.26 -15.99
CA ALA A 401 6.57 -15.13 -15.60
C ALA A 401 6.96 -15.20 -14.10
N GLU A 402 6.00 -15.54 -13.23
CA GLU A 402 6.23 -15.58 -11.78
C GLU A 402 7.04 -16.82 -11.34
N ILE A 403 6.83 -17.99 -11.95
CA ILE A 403 7.68 -19.18 -11.70
C ILE A 403 9.15 -18.87 -12.01
N ARG A 404 9.42 -18.05 -13.02
CA ARG A 404 10.78 -17.65 -13.38
C ARG A 404 11.42 -16.72 -12.35
N LYS A 405 10.67 -15.82 -11.75
CA LYS A 405 11.14 -14.90 -10.71
C LYS A 405 11.41 -15.61 -9.38
N HIS A 406 10.55 -16.56 -9.03
CA HIS A 406 10.53 -17.21 -7.73
C HIS A 406 11.07 -18.65 -7.71
N GLY A 407 11.30 -19.25 -8.88
CA GLY A 407 11.86 -20.60 -8.98
C GLY A 407 13.37 -20.63 -8.74
N ASN A 408 13.85 -21.63 -8.01
CA ASN A 408 15.30 -21.84 -7.73
C ASN A 408 16.11 -22.22 -8.99
N SER A 409 15.45 -22.44 -10.10
CA SER A 409 16.06 -22.89 -11.36
C SER A 409 16.44 -21.74 -12.31
N GLY A 410 16.95 -20.63 -11.76
CA GLY A 410 17.36 -19.43 -12.51
C GLY A 410 18.38 -19.62 -13.64
N LYS A 411 18.73 -20.86 -13.99
CA LYS A 411 19.69 -21.16 -15.06
C LYS A 411 19.15 -21.98 -16.24
N HIS A 412 17.95 -22.55 -16.20
CA HIS A 412 17.55 -23.54 -17.20
C HIS A 412 16.14 -23.44 -17.79
N LEU A 413 15.42 -22.32 -17.58
CA LEU A 413 14.16 -22.10 -18.31
C LEU A 413 14.35 -21.81 -19.81
N SER A 414 15.56 -21.43 -20.23
CA SER A 414 15.95 -21.29 -21.64
C SER A 414 16.10 -22.62 -22.35
N GLY A 415 16.31 -23.73 -21.63
CA GLY A 415 16.45 -25.09 -22.15
C GLY A 415 15.25 -25.99 -21.88
N GLY A 416 14.17 -25.49 -21.25
CA GLY A 416 12.99 -26.27 -20.92
C GLY A 416 12.23 -26.73 -22.17
N GLU A 417 12.05 -28.02 -22.34
CA GLU A 417 11.32 -28.64 -23.46
C GLU A 417 9.82 -28.27 -23.49
N ARG A 418 9.32 -27.51 -22.51
CA ARG A 418 7.90 -27.20 -22.36
C ARG A 418 7.65 -25.70 -22.47
N SER A 419 6.77 -25.32 -23.37
CA SER A 419 6.35 -23.97 -23.66
C SER A 419 4.86 -23.80 -23.34
N MET A 420 4.35 -22.55 -23.42
CA MET A 420 2.91 -22.28 -23.43
C MET A 420 2.16 -23.19 -24.39
N LEU A 421 2.72 -23.38 -25.60
CA LEU A 421 2.10 -24.19 -26.63
C LEU A 421 1.93 -25.65 -26.18
N SER A 422 3.00 -26.26 -25.63
CA SER A 422 2.93 -27.63 -25.09
C SER A 422 1.95 -27.74 -23.93
N GLY A 423 1.91 -26.73 -23.07
CA GLY A 423 0.98 -26.71 -21.92
C GLY A 423 -0.48 -26.76 -22.32
N PHE A 424 -0.86 -25.96 -23.29
CA PHE A 424 -2.23 -25.99 -23.82
C PHE A 424 -2.53 -27.30 -24.59
N GLN A 425 -1.58 -27.84 -25.33
CA GLN A 425 -1.75 -29.13 -25.98
C GLN A 425 -1.95 -30.26 -24.96
N GLU A 426 -1.07 -30.35 -23.95
CA GLU A 426 -1.13 -31.37 -22.89
C GLU A 426 -2.44 -31.28 -22.09
N ALA A 427 -2.88 -30.07 -21.76
CA ALA A 427 -4.13 -29.88 -21.07
C ALA A 427 -5.36 -30.29 -21.91
N ALA A 428 -5.36 -29.99 -23.19
CA ALA A 428 -6.42 -30.45 -24.11
C ALA A 428 -6.41 -31.99 -24.29
N GLN A 429 -5.23 -32.61 -24.37
CA GLN A 429 -5.11 -34.07 -24.44
C GLN A 429 -5.71 -34.79 -23.23
N LYS A 430 -5.63 -34.18 -22.03
CA LYS A 430 -6.23 -34.76 -20.80
C LYS A 430 -7.74 -34.87 -20.83
N ILE A 431 -8.41 -34.09 -21.68
CA ILE A 431 -9.87 -34.08 -21.78
C ILE A 431 -10.37 -34.46 -23.17
N GLN A 432 -9.50 -34.99 -24.05
CA GLN A 432 -9.79 -35.27 -25.45
C GLN A 432 -10.93 -36.26 -25.70
N GLU A 433 -11.24 -37.12 -24.71
CA GLU A 433 -12.34 -38.08 -24.74
C GLU A 433 -13.68 -37.53 -24.20
N LYS A 434 -13.70 -36.30 -23.73
CA LYS A 434 -14.93 -35.61 -23.26
C LYS A 434 -15.70 -35.02 -24.44
N ASP A 435 -16.93 -34.55 -24.18
CA ASP A 435 -17.84 -33.97 -25.16
C ASP A 435 -17.65 -32.43 -25.36
N GLU A 436 -18.50 -31.85 -26.22
CA GLU A 436 -18.53 -30.43 -26.59
C GLU A 436 -18.93 -29.46 -25.44
N TYR A 437 -19.26 -29.96 -24.26
CA TYR A 437 -19.58 -29.15 -23.08
C TYR A 437 -18.42 -29.09 -22.11
N ALA A 438 -17.42 -29.95 -22.24
CA ALA A 438 -16.30 -29.99 -21.31
C ALA A 438 -15.30 -28.85 -21.52
N LEU A 439 -14.82 -28.31 -20.43
CA LEU A 439 -13.80 -27.27 -20.38
C LEU A 439 -12.54 -27.79 -19.72
N VAL A 440 -11.41 -27.17 -19.98
CA VAL A 440 -10.16 -27.47 -19.26
C VAL A 440 -10.12 -26.68 -17.95
N PRO A 441 -10.20 -27.34 -16.78
CA PRO A 441 -10.01 -26.64 -15.52
C PRO A 441 -8.54 -26.21 -15.34
N PHE A 442 -8.32 -25.05 -14.69
CA PHE A 442 -7.00 -24.42 -14.67
C PHE A 442 -5.91 -25.26 -13.99
N PHE A 443 -6.24 -26.09 -13.01
CA PHE A 443 -5.27 -26.94 -12.34
C PHE A 443 -4.55 -27.93 -13.28
N ARG A 444 -5.11 -28.25 -14.44
CA ARG A 444 -4.50 -29.14 -15.45
C ARG A 444 -3.17 -28.61 -15.98
N PHE A 445 -2.94 -27.31 -15.91
CA PHE A 445 -1.66 -26.71 -16.29
C PHE A 445 -0.52 -27.01 -15.30
N TYR A 446 -0.83 -27.51 -14.10
CA TYR A 446 0.20 -27.90 -13.14
C TYR A 446 1.18 -28.93 -13.71
N ASP A 447 0.70 -29.93 -14.46
CA ASP A 447 1.54 -30.98 -15.04
C ASP A 447 2.57 -30.42 -16.03
N THR A 448 2.31 -29.28 -16.65
CA THR A 448 3.24 -28.61 -17.56
C THR A 448 4.35 -27.87 -16.79
N VAL A 449 4.02 -27.27 -15.67
CA VAL A 449 4.96 -26.43 -14.92
C VAL A 449 5.70 -27.18 -13.81
N HIS A 450 5.22 -28.35 -13.37
CA HIS A 450 5.76 -29.07 -12.21
C HIS A 450 7.26 -29.43 -12.32
N THR A 451 7.76 -29.63 -13.55
CA THR A 451 9.19 -29.93 -13.77
C THR A 451 10.11 -28.73 -13.47
N PHE A 452 9.59 -27.51 -13.47
CA PHE A 452 10.34 -26.29 -13.19
C PHE A 452 10.30 -25.89 -11.72
N LEU A 453 9.53 -26.62 -10.90
CA LEU A 453 9.28 -26.28 -9.50
C LEU A 453 10.42 -26.76 -8.60
N ASP A 454 10.61 -26.02 -7.50
CA ASP A 454 11.48 -26.46 -6.42
C ASP A 454 11.03 -27.82 -5.86
N GLY A 455 12.02 -28.63 -5.45
CA GLY A 455 11.75 -29.94 -4.87
C GLY A 455 10.89 -29.89 -3.59
N SER A 456 10.94 -28.80 -2.83
CA SER A 456 10.11 -28.60 -1.63
C SER A 456 8.61 -28.52 -1.98
N ILE A 457 8.28 -27.77 -3.03
CA ILE A 457 6.91 -27.60 -3.52
C ILE A 457 6.36 -28.91 -4.08
N ARG A 458 7.14 -29.58 -4.91
CA ARG A 458 6.75 -30.89 -5.45
C ARG A 458 6.42 -31.90 -4.36
N ARG A 459 7.24 -31.95 -3.29
CA ARG A 459 7.02 -32.84 -2.15
C ARG A 459 5.69 -32.57 -1.43
N VAL A 460 5.28 -31.30 -1.28
CA VAL A 460 3.99 -30.97 -0.65
C VAL A 460 2.84 -31.56 -1.45
N ILE A 461 2.84 -31.35 -2.79
CA ILE A 461 1.76 -31.85 -3.65
C ILE A 461 1.79 -33.37 -3.75
N GLU A 462 2.98 -33.98 -3.86
CA GLU A 462 3.14 -35.45 -3.86
C GLU A 462 2.69 -36.08 -2.53
N ARG A 463 2.92 -35.42 -1.39
CA ARG A 463 2.44 -35.86 -0.09
C ARG A 463 0.90 -35.78 -0.01
N CYS A 464 0.32 -34.69 -0.50
CA CYS A 464 -1.14 -34.54 -0.59
C CYS A 464 -1.75 -35.61 -1.51
N GLN A 465 -1.12 -35.90 -2.66
CA GLN A 465 -1.56 -36.98 -3.56
C GLN A 465 -1.51 -38.36 -2.87
N LYS A 466 -0.42 -38.66 -2.17
CA LYS A 466 -0.33 -39.93 -1.40
C LYS A 466 -1.40 -40.02 -0.32
N ALA A 467 -1.73 -38.91 0.35
CA ALA A 467 -2.79 -38.92 1.34
C ALA A 467 -4.15 -39.19 0.69
N ALA A 468 -4.41 -38.67 -0.52
CA ALA A 468 -5.59 -38.98 -1.30
C ALA A 468 -5.63 -40.46 -1.75
N ASP A 469 -4.52 -40.98 -2.25
CA ASP A 469 -4.38 -42.38 -2.71
C ASP A 469 -4.60 -43.38 -1.54
N ASN A 470 -4.20 -42.99 -0.32
CA ASN A 470 -4.36 -43.80 0.90
C ASN A 470 -5.71 -43.61 1.59
N GLY A 471 -6.50 -42.61 1.26
CA GLY A 471 -7.74 -42.26 1.95
C GLY A 471 -7.52 -41.59 3.31
N ASP A 472 -6.41 -40.88 3.50
CA ASP A 472 -6.02 -40.25 4.76
C ASP A 472 -6.72 -38.88 4.98
N GLY A 473 -8.02 -38.80 4.70
CA GLY A 473 -8.86 -37.60 4.90
C GLY A 473 -8.64 -36.51 3.84
N ILE A 474 -7.96 -36.84 2.73
CA ILE A 474 -7.79 -36.05 1.53
C ILE A 474 -8.42 -36.79 0.34
N GLU A 475 -9.08 -36.06 -0.53
CA GLU A 475 -9.68 -36.58 -1.75
C GLU A 475 -8.89 -36.08 -2.99
N GLN A 476 -9.09 -36.74 -4.14
CA GLN A 476 -8.42 -36.32 -5.39
C GLN A 476 -8.75 -34.86 -5.76
N GLN A 477 -9.98 -34.42 -5.52
CA GLN A 477 -10.39 -33.04 -5.79
C GLN A 477 -9.64 -32.03 -4.92
N ASP A 478 -9.24 -32.42 -3.69
CA ASP A 478 -8.42 -31.55 -2.81
C ASP A 478 -7.02 -31.32 -3.41
N VAL A 479 -6.43 -32.39 -3.96
CA VAL A 479 -5.14 -32.30 -4.66
C VAL A 479 -5.25 -31.38 -5.87
N ASP A 480 -6.34 -31.43 -6.60
CA ASP A 480 -6.57 -30.57 -7.77
C ASP A 480 -6.75 -29.10 -7.37
N VAL A 481 -7.47 -28.84 -6.26
CA VAL A 481 -7.55 -27.48 -5.66
C VAL A 481 -6.18 -27.02 -5.17
N LEU A 482 -5.39 -27.88 -4.55
CA LEU A 482 -4.04 -27.55 -4.09
C LEU A 482 -3.11 -27.17 -5.26
N LYS A 483 -3.17 -27.94 -6.37
CA LYS A 483 -2.46 -27.63 -7.61
C LYS A 483 -2.86 -26.27 -8.18
N LEU A 484 -4.17 -25.97 -8.18
CA LEU A 484 -4.68 -24.68 -8.60
C LEU A 484 -4.14 -23.54 -7.73
N LEU A 485 -4.25 -23.65 -6.41
CA LEU A 485 -3.76 -22.63 -5.48
C LEU A 485 -2.27 -22.37 -5.63
N TYR A 486 -1.49 -23.42 -5.93
CA TYR A 486 -0.09 -23.23 -6.25
C TYR A 486 0.12 -22.41 -7.54
N LEU A 487 -0.61 -22.71 -8.61
CA LEU A 487 -0.48 -22.01 -9.89
C LEU A 487 -0.76 -20.50 -9.77
N ILE A 488 -1.75 -20.11 -8.95
CA ILE A 488 -2.14 -18.72 -8.77
C ILE A 488 -1.44 -18.03 -7.59
N ARG A 489 -0.57 -18.72 -6.86
CA ARG A 489 0.07 -18.26 -5.62
C ARG A 489 0.71 -16.88 -5.71
N TYR A 490 1.32 -16.56 -6.84
CA TYR A 490 2.07 -15.31 -7.06
C TYR A 490 1.34 -14.34 -8.00
N ILE A 491 0.04 -14.56 -8.23
CA ILE A 491 -0.78 -13.71 -9.10
C ILE A 491 -1.68 -12.85 -8.24
N ASP A 492 -1.16 -11.70 -7.80
CA ASP A 492 -1.89 -10.77 -6.92
C ASP A 492 -3.12 -10.13 -7.59
N ASP A 493 -3.17 -10.16 -8.92
CA ASP A 493 -4.27 -9.57 -9.68
C ASP A 493 -5.61 -10.33 -9.54
N ILE A 494 -5.57 -11.59 -9.10
CA ILE A 494 -6.74 -12.46 -8.92
C ILE A 494 -6.75 -12.97 -7.49
N PRO A 495 -7.61 -12.44 -6.63
CA PRO A 495 -7.76 -12.96 -5.28
C PRO A 495 -8.13 -14.45 -5.29
N SER A 496 -7.41 -15.25 -4.53
CA SER A 496 -7.69 -16.69 -4.36
C SER A 496 -8.85 -16.94 -3.39
N ASN A 497 -9.96 -16.19 -3.56
CA ASN A 497 -11.19 -16.39 -2.80
C ASN A 497 -12.01 -17.57 -3.33
N LEU A 498 -12.98 -18.02 -2.55
CA LEU A 498 -13.79 -19.19 -2.88
C LEU A 498 -14.45 -19.09 -4.25
N ASP A 499 -15.01 -17.93 -4.60
CA ASP A 499 -15.75 -17.75 -5.85
C ASP A 499 -14.82 -17.81 -7.08
N ASN A 500 -13.64 -17.23 -7.00
CA ASN A 500 -12.64 -17.27 -8.06
C ASN A 500 -12.03 -18.69 -8.21
N ILE A 501 -11.81 -19.40 -7.09
CA ILE A 501 -11.37 -20.80 -7.12
C ILE A 501 -12.40 -21.68 -7.84
N VAL A 502 -13.70 -21.50 -7.56
CA VAL A 502 -14.80 -22.21 -8.24
C VAL A 502 -14.75 -21.98 -9.77
N ILE A 503 -14.55 -20.72 -10.20
CA ILE A 503 -14.43 -20.38 -11.62
C ILE A 503 -13.24 -21.10 -12.27
N LEU A 504 -12.09 -21.08 -11.62
CA LEU A 504 -10.87 -21.70 -12.13
C LEU A 504 -10.89 -23.24 -12.13
N MET A 505 -11.73 -23.83 -11.28
CA MET A 505 -11.95 -25.29 -11.21
C MET A 505 -13.01 -25.80 -12.19
N ALA A 506 -13.76 -24.92 -12.87
CA ALA A 506 -14.86 -25.31 -13.74
C ALA A 506 -14.35 -26.19 -14.90
N ASP A 507 -14.92 -27.37 -15.05
CA ASP A 507 -14.53 -28.38 -16.05
C ASP A 507 -15.64 -28.76 -17.05
N ASP A 508 -16.84 -28.17 -16.91
CA ASP A 508 -17.98 -28.37 -17.81
C ASP A 508 -18.88 -27.13 -17.79
N ILE A 509 -19.48 -26.79 -18.93
CA ILE A 509 -20.40 -25.64 -19.07
C ILE A 509 -21.66 -25.84 -18.22
N ARG A 510 -22.11 -27.08 -18.06
CA ARG A 510 -23.35 -27.47 -17.36
C ARG A 510 -23.20 -27.55 -15.83
N VAL A 511 -22.05 -27.16 -15.30
CA VAL A 511 -21.77 -27.23 -13.85
C VAL A 511 -22.73 -26.35 -13.08
N ASP A 512 -23.38 -26.93 -12.06
CA ASP A 512 -24.09 -26.15 -11.05
C ASP A 512 -23.10 -25.45 -10.12
N LYS A 513 -23.01 -24.13 -10.27
CA LYS A 513 -22.07 -23.28 -9.52
C LYS A 513 -22.28 -23.38 -7.99
N ILE A 514 -23.50 -23.60 -7.54
CA ILE A 514 -23.81 -23.70 -6.09
C ILE A 514 -23.27 -25.02 -5.54
N ILE A 515 -23.54 -26.12 -6.22
CA ILE A 515 -23.02 -27.46 -5.84
C ILE A 515 -21.49 -27.44 -5.86
N MET A 516 -20.90 -26.91 -6.93
CA MET A 516 -19.45 -26.83 -7.06
C MET A 516 -18.83 -25.95 -5.97
N ARG A 517 -19.49 -24.87 -5.58
CA ARG A 517 -19.03 -23.98 -4.50
C ARG A 517 -18.95 -24.70 -3.16
N GLU A 518 -19.95 -25.51 -2.84
CA GLU A 518 -19.94 -26.31 -1.62
C GLU A 518 -18.88 -27.42 -1.67
N ALA A 519 -18.70 -28.06 -2.83
CA ALA A 519 -17.64 -29.06 -3.01
C ALA A 519 -16.25 -28.45 -2.81
N VAL A 520 -15.97 -27.30 -3.45
CA VAL A 520 -14.70 -26.58 -3.30
C VAL A 520 -14.49 -26.10 -1.86
N ARG A 521 -15.54 -25.63 -1.17
CA ARG A 521 -15.46 -25.27 0.24
C ARG A 521 -15.02 -26.46 1.08
N GLY A 522 -15.63 -27.63 0.88
CA GLY A 522 -15.22 -28.87 1.55
C GLY A 522 -13.76 -29.25 1.30
N CYS A 523 -13.27 -29.05 0.06
CA CYS A 523 -11.85 -29.26 -0.28
C CYS A 523 -10.95 -28.31 0.50
N LEU A 524 -11.29 -27.02 0.54
CA LEU A 524 -10.52 -26.01 1.26
C LEU A 524 -10.49 -26.29 2.76
N ASP A 525 -11.59 -26.72 3.36
CA ASP A 525 -11.66 -27.07 4.77
C ASP A 525 -10.78 -28.27 5.11
N ARG A 526 -10.78 -29.32 4.27
CA ARG A 526 -9.89 -30.50 4.45
C ARG A 526 -8.42 -30.10 4.30
N LEU A 527 -8.08 -29.30 3.29
CA LEU A 527 -6.71 -28.83 3.06
C LEU A 527 -6.20 -27.93 4.19
N MET A 528 -7.06 -27.07 4.75
CA MET A 528 -6.73 -26.24 5.93
C MET A 528 -6.53 -27.11 7.17
N SER A 529 -7.40 -28.07 7.41
CA SER A 529 -7.30 -28.94 8.59
C SER A 529 -5.98 -29.71 8.63
N GLN A 530 -5.43 -30.08 7.46
CA GLN A 530 -4.16 -30.76 7.32
C GLN A 530 -2.96 -29.83 7.03
N ASN A 531 -3.16 -28.50 7.12
CA ASN A 531 -2.14 -27.45 6.92
C ASN A 531 -1.47 -27.42 5.53
N TYR A 532 -2.11 -27.89 4.49
CA TYR A 532 -1.63 -27.72 3.12
C TYR A 532 -1.79 -26.29 2.62
N ILE A 533 -2.78 -25.57 3.14
CA ILE A 533 -3.10 -24.20 2.78
C ILE A 533 -3.33 -23.33 4.03
N GLY A 534 -3.06 -22.05 3.91
CA GLY A 534 -3.42 -21.01 4.87
C GLY A 534 -4.59 -20.17 4.36
N ARG A 535 -5.24 -19.42 5.25
CA ARG A 535 -6.29 -18.46 4.92
C ARG A 535 -5.95 -17.10 5.50
N THR A 536 -6.06 -16.05 4.67
CA THR A 536 -5.90 -14.65 5.05
C THR A 536 -7.14 -13.89 4.61
N GLY A 537 -7.97 -13.47 5.53
CA GLY A 537 -9.28 -12.90 5.20
C GLY A 537 -10.12 -13.88 4.38
N ASP A 538 -10.47 -13.48 3.14
CA ASP A 538 -11.25 -14.30 2.21
C ASP A 538 -10.40 -15.11 1.23
N THR A 539 -9.08 -14.99 1.27
CA THR A 539 -8.17 -15.64 0.32
C THR A 539 -7.48 -16.86 0.93
N TYR A 540 -7.22 -17.87 0.09
CA TYR A 540 -6.57 -19.13 0.44
C TYR A 540 -5.19 -19.24 -0.22
N ASN A 541 -4.17 -19.59 0.54
CA ASN A 541 -2.77 -19.59 0.08
C ASN A 541 -2.15 -20.98 0.21
N PHE A 542 -1.48 -21.45 -0.84
CA PHE A 542 -0.65 -22.65 -0.81
C PHE A 542 0.53 -22.45 0.16
N LEU A 543 0.83 -23.46 0.98
CA LEU A 543 1.94 -23.45 1.94
C LEU A 543 3.02 -24.47 1.58
N THR A 544 4.26 -24.04 1.49
CA THR A 544 5.44 -24.92 1.43
C THR A 544 5.67 -25.64 2.77
N ASP A 545 6.50 -26.67 2.81
CA ASP A 545 6.84 -27.37 4.07
C ASP A 545 7.35 -26.40 5.13
N GLU A 546 8.28 -25.51 4.77
CA GLU A 546 8.84 -24.51 5.69
C GLU A 546 7.76 -23.53 6.19
N GLU A 547 6.84 -23.11 5.31
CA GLU A 547 5.72 -22.24 5.68
C GLU A 547 4.72 -22.97 6.58
N GLN A 548 4.45 -24.25 6.33
CA GLN A 548 3.57 -25.06 7.18
C GLN A 548 4.12 -25.19 8.61
N ASP A 549 5.42 -25.39 8.76
CA ASP A 549 6.07 -25.45 10.08
C ASP A 549 6.00 -24.09 10.78
N ILE A 550 6.31 -23.01 10.08
CA ILE A 550 6.23 -21.65 10.60
C ILE A 550 4.78 -21.28 10.96
N GLN A 551 3.83 -21.59 10.11
CA GLN A 551 2.40 -21.35 10.39
C GLN A 551 1.91 -22.12 11.62
N ARG A 552 2.38 -23.37 11.80
CA ARG A 552 2.07 -24.15 13.00
C ARG A 552 2.64 -23.47 14.25
N GLU A 553 3.90 -23.05 14.22
CA GLU A 553 4.54 -22.34 15.32
C GLU A 553 3.88 -20.98 15.62
N ILE A 554 3.47 -20.25 14.60
CA ILE A 554 2.70 -19.00 14.75
C ILE A 554 1.36 -19.27 15.40
N ARG A 555 0.63 -20.27 14.94
CA ARG A 555 -0.68 -20.65 15.50
C ARG A 555 -0.59 -21.05 16.96
N ASP A 556 0.46 -21.81 17.31
CA ASP A 556 0.71 -22.27 18.68
C ASP A 556 1.27 -21.15 19.58
N THR A 557 1.61 -19.99 19.00
CA THR A 557 2.04 -18.82 19.78
C THR A 557 0.87 -18.24 20.54
N ASN A 558 0.92 -18.31 21.86
CA ASN A 558 -0.13 -17.78 22.73
C ASN A 558 0.01 -16.25 22.88
N VAL A 559 -1.07 -15.53 22.65
CA VAL A 559 -1.22 -14.09 22.95
C VAL A 559 -2.31 -13.97 24.02
N ASP A 560 -2.01 -13.30 25.13
CA ASP A 560 -3.00 -13.13 26.19
C ASP A 560 -4.09 -12.12 25.79
N THR A 561 -5.32 -12.38 26.23
CA THR A 561 -6.48 -11.53 25.93
C THR A 561 -6.30 -10.08 26.36
N ALA A 562 -5.62 -9.85 27.49
CA ALA A 562 -5.37 -8.49 27.99
C ALA A 562 -4.50 -7.68 27.02
N SER A 563 -3.49 -8.29 26.41
CA SER A 563 -2.65 -7.65 25.40
C SER A 563 -3.43 -7.30 24.13
N ILE A 564 -4.36 -8.17 23.72
CA ILE A 564 -5.23 -7.91 22.55
C ILE A 564 -6.16 -6.74 22.85
N VAL A 565 -6.81 -6.74 24.03
CA VAL A 565 -7.71 -5.66 24.46
C VAL A 565 -6.96 -4.34 24.60
N GLU A 566 -5.73 -4.36 25.14
CA GLU A 566 -4.87 -3.17 25.21
C GLU A 566 -4.57 -2.61 23.79
N ARG A 567 -4.28 -3.48 22.84
CA ARG A 567 -4.06 -3.05 21.45
C ARG A 567 -5.32 -2.51 20.81
N ILE A 568 -6.48 -3.11 21.05
CA ILE A 568 -7.78 -2.58 20.61
C ILE A 568 -8.00 -1.18 21.20
N ALA A 569 -7.68 -1.00 22.49
CA ALA A 569 -7.80 0.29 23.16
C ALA A 569 -6.90 1.36 22.52
N GLN A 570 -5.67 1.01 22.14
CA GLN A 570 -4.77 1.88 21.40
C GLN A 570 -5.34 2.25 20.02
N MET A 571 -5.93 1.30 19.30
CA MET A 571 -6.56 1.55 18.00
C MET A 571 -7.79 2.46 18.13
N ILE A 572 -8.66 2.20 19.11
CA ILE A 572 -9.86 3.03 19.33
C ILE A 572 -9.46 4.45 19.68
N TYR A 573 -8.65 4.63 20.73
CA TYR A 573 -8.35 5.95 21.29
C TYR A 573 -7.12 6.63 20.69
N GLY A 574 -6.28 5.90 19.96
CA GLY A 574 -5.12 6.43 19.26
C GLY A 574 -5.38 6.77 17.79
N ASP A 575 -6.21 5.98 17.12
CA ASP A 575 -6.37 6.08 15.66
C ASP A 575 -7.80 6.46 15.25
N ILE A 576 -8.86 5.87 15.86
CA ILE A 576 -10.25 6.07 15.45
C ILE A 576 -10.85 7.30 16.16
N PHE A 577 -10.71 7.38 17.48
CA PHE A 577 -11.29 8.42 18.31
C PHE A 577 -10.22 9.09 19.19
N THR A 578 -9.42 9.94 18.61
CA THR A 578 -8.26 10.58 19.26
C THR A 578 -8.63 11.74 20.19
N THR A 579 -9.92 12.04 20.31
CA THR A 579 -10.45 13.13 21.12
C THR A 579 -10.28 12.83 22.61
N LYS A 580 -9.55 13.68 23.33
CA LYS A 580 -9.32 13.56 24.79
C LYS A 580 -10.32 14.35 25.62
N LYS A 581 -10.94 15.34 25.03
CA LYS A 581 -11.96 16.19 25.64
C LYS A 581 -13.08 16.40 24.65
N PHE A 582 -14.29 16.11 25.05
CA PHE A 582 -15.47 16.31 24.22
C PHE A 582 -15.88 17.78 24.26
N ARG A 583 -16.06 18.38 23.08
CA ARG A 583 -16.52 19.77 22.92
C ARG A 583 -18.03 19.82 22.86
N TYR A 584 -18.64 20.40 23.91
CA TYR A 584 -20.08 20.66 23.98
C TYR A 584 -20.33 22.16 24.02
N GLY A 585 -20.83 22.73 22.95
CA GLY A 585 -20.98 24.19 22.83
C GLY A 585 -19.63 24.92 23.03
N LYS A 586 -19.55 25.75 24.10
CA LYS A 586 -18.35 26.48 24.50
C LYS A 586 -17.51 25.71 25.53
N TYR A 587 -17.93 24.53 25.97
CA TYR A 587 -17.29 23.77 27.05
C TYR A 587 -16.49 22.60 26.52
N ASP A 588 -15.42 22.20 27.21
CA ASP A 588 -14.60 21.02 26.91
C ASP A 588 -14.62 20.10 28.14
N PHE A 589 -15.24 18.92 27.97
CA PHE A 589 -15.38 17.95 29.04
C PHE A 589 -14.37 16.81 28.86
N ALA A 590 -13.56 16.56 29.87
CA ALA A 590 -12.70 15.38 29.93
C ALA A 590 -13.55 14.15 30.26
N PHE A 591 -13.13 13.03 29.70
CA PHE A 591 -13.75 11.73 29.99
C PHE A 591 -12.68 10.66 30.14
N ASP A 592 -12.94 9.68 30.99
CA ASP A 592 -12.10 8.52 31.19
C ASP A 592 -12.31 7.52 30.04
N GLN A 593 -11.22 7.05 29.47
CA GLN A 593 -11.21 6.15 28.34
C GLN A 593 -11.03 4.71 28.82
N MET A 594 -11.97 3.81 28.47
CA MET A 594 -11.93 2.42 28.89
C MET A 594 -12.26 1.46 27.73
N VAL A 595 -11.63 0.29 27.74
CA VAL A 595 -12.02 -0.83 26.89
C VAL A 595 -12.08 -2.07 27.78
N ASP A 596 -13.22 -2.76 27.80
CA ASP A 596 -13.55 -3.80 28.76
C ASP A 596 -13.26 -3.33 30.19
N GLY A 597 -12.31 -3.91 30.86
CA GLY A 597 -11.87 -3.51 32.21
C GLY A 597 -10.57 -2.68 32.25
N ILE A 598 -10.02 -2.31 31.06
CA ILE A 598 -8.73 -1.61 30.96
C ILE A 598 -8.96 -0.11 30.80
N THR A 599 -8.36 0.69 31.70
CA THR A 599 -8.36 2.15 31.60
C THR A 599 -7.18 2.63 30.76
N VAL A 600 -7.45 3.51 29.78
CA VAL A 600 -6.43 4.12 28.91
C VAL A 600 -6.02 5.47 29.50
N GLY A 601 -4.77 5.58 29.95
CA GLY A 601 -4.24 6.81 30.56
C GLY A 601 -4.61 6.94 32.04
N VAL A 602 -4.79 8.20 32.50
CA VAL A 602 -5.07 8.50 33.90
C VAL A 602 -6.56 8.84 34.05
N ALA A 603 -7.24 8.14 34.96
CA ALA A 603 -8.65 8.40 35.24
C ALA A 603 -8.83 9.77 35.89
N THR A 604 -9.82 10.52 35.45
CA THR A 604 -10.16 11.85 35.97
C THR A 604 -11.33 11.81 36.94
N GLY A 605 -12.07 10.72 36.99
CA GLY A 605 -13.23 10.51 37.87
C GLY A 605 -14.48 11.27 37.40
N GLY A 606 -14.47 11.79 36.17
CA GLY A 606 -15.59 12.51 35.56
C GLY A 606 -16.50 11.60 34.74
N MET A 607 -16.84 12.04 33.54
CA MET A 607 -17.54 11.17 32.56
C MET A 607 -16.65 10.01 32.14
N ARG A 608 -17.27 8.94 31.65
CA ARG A 608 -16.58 7.72 31.22
C ARG A 608 -17.12 7.24 29.87
N LEU A 609 -16.22 6.88 28.98
CA LEU A 609 -16.53 6.22 27.71
C LEU A 609 -15.90 4.83 27.74
N ARG A 610 -16.72 3.77 27.74
CA ARG A 610 -16.29 2.39 27.82
C ARG A 610 -16.75 1.59 26.61
N PHE A 611 -15.81 0.94 25.95
CA PHE A 611 -16.10 -0.01 24.89
C PHE A 611 -16.06 -1.45 25.45
N LEU A 612 -17.01 -2.26 25.02
CA LEU A 612 -17.05 -3.69 25.32
C LEU A 612 -16.79 -4.48 24.04
N THR A 613 -15.71 -5.25 24.05
CA THR A 613 -15.28 -6.08 22.91
C THR A 613 -15.93 -7.46 22.97
N VAL A 614 -15.65 -8.31 21.95
CA VAL A 614 -16.07 -9.73 21.95
C VAL A 614 -15.45 -10.51 23.12
N ALA A 615 -14.35 -10.04 23.70
CA ALA A 615 -13.71 -10.69 24.84
C ALA A 615 -14.47 -10.54 26.16
N THR A 616 -15.43 -9.60 26.26
CA THR A 616 -16.28 -9.43 27.44
C THR A 616 -17.34 -10.53 27.48
N ASP A 617 -17.57 -11.11 28.65
CA ASP A 617 -18.57 -12.17 28.85
C ASP A 617 -19.98 -11.74 28.44
N ALA A 618 -20.72 -12.67 27.84
CA ALA A 618 -22.12 -12.44 27.39
C ALA A 618 -23.04 -11.98 28.52
N ILE A 619 -22.81 -12.43 29.76
CA ILE A 619 -23.60 -12.05 30.95
C ILE A 619 -23.40 -10.55 31.25
N GLU A 620 -22.24 -10.00 30.98
CA GLU A 620 -21.95 -8.58 31.17
C GLU A 620 -22.55 -7.68 30.09
N LYS A 621 -22.90 -8.24 28.94
CA LYS A 621 -23.52 -7.56 27.79
C LYS A 621 -25.05 -7.64 27.76
N THR A 622 -25.70 -8.03 28.86
CA THR A 622 -27.17 -8.04 28.91
C THR A 622 -27.72 -6.63 29.02
N ASP A 623 -28.78 -6.30 28.27
CA ASP A 623 -29.38 -4.97 28.21
C ASP A 623 -29.68 -4.41 29.60
N TYR A 624 -30.27 -5.23 30.46
CA TYR A 624 -30.58 -4.81 31.84
C TYR A 624 -29.35 -4.38 32.63
N ARG A 625 -28.22 -5.09 32.48
CA ARG A 625 -26.99 -4.78 33.18
C ARG A 625 -26.34 -3.51 32.59
N LEU A 626 -26.30 -3.42 31.27
CA LEU A 626 -25.72 -2.25 30.59
C LEU A 626 -26.50 -0.97 30.89
N MET A 627 -27.83 -1.04 30.90
CA MET A 627 -28.67 0.08 31.33
C MET A 627 -28.42 0.47 32.80
N ALA A 628 -28.24 -0.53 33.67
CA ALA A 628 -27.96 -0.23 35.07
C ALA A 628 -26.57 0.39 35.27
N GLU A 629 -25.55 -0.12 34.60
CA GLU A 629 -24.16 0.37 34.68
C GLU A 629 -23.98 1.74 34.01
N SER A 630 -24.68 2.00 32.89
CA SER A 630 -24.62 3.28 32.19
C SER A 630 -25.32 4.41 32.95
N LYS A 631 -26.04 4.09 34.03
CA LYS A 631 -26.78 5.09 34.79
C LYS A 631 -25.83 6.03 35.53
N GLY A 632 -25.86 7.30 35.20
CA GLY A 632 -25.04 8.34 35.80
C GLY A 632 -24.05 8.96 34.83
N ASN A 633 -22.77 8.61 34.91
CA ASN A 633 -21.71 9.31 34.18
C ASN A 633 -20.96 8.47 33.13
N GLU A 634 -21.55 7.39 32.65
CA GLU A 634 -20.91 6.46 31.74
C GLU A 634 -21.69 6.26 30.44
N ALA A 635 -20.96 6.33 29.32
CA ALA A 635 -21.42 5.86 28.03
C ALA A 635 -20.76 4.49 27.74
N ILE A 636 -21.57 3.46 27.50
CA ILE A 636 -21.12 2.11 27.19
C ILE A 636 -21.42 1.83 25.73
N VAL A 637 -20.39 1.37 25.01
CA VAL A 637 -20.46 1.04 23.59
C VAL A 637 -20.16 -0.45 23.44
N VAL A 638 -21.17 -1.24 23.06
CA VAL A 638 -21.00 -2.68 22.79
C VAL A 638 -20.67 -2.84 21.33
N LEU A 639 -19.47 -3.25 21.01
CA LEU A 639 -18.99 -3.44 19.64
C LEU A 639 -19.78 -4.55 18.95
N ALA A 640 -20.12 -4.34 17.68
CA ALA A 640 -20.72 -5.37 16.86
C ALA A 640 -19.74 -6.52 16.60
N ASP A 641 -20.28 -7.71 16.37
CA ASP A 641 -19.51 -8.93 16.09
C ASP A 641 -18.98 -8.89 14.65
N THR A 642 -17.79 -8.33 14.47
CA THR A 642 -17.03 -8.34 13.22
C THR A 642 -15.65 -8.94 13.49
N PRO A 643 -14.90 -9.45 12.48
CA PRO A 643 -13.68 -10.23 12.70
C PRO A 643 -12.44 -9.38 13.07
N TYR A 644 -12.63 -8.22 13.75
CA TYR A 644 -11.52 -7.37 14.19
C TYR A 644 -10.61 -8.05 15.21
N TYR A 645 -11.20 -8.85 16.11
CA TYR A 645 -10.47 -9.50 17.20
C TYR A 645 -9.57 -10.60 16.65
N GLU A 646 -10.11 -11.49 15.82
CA GLU A 646 -9.38 -12.59 15.19
C GLU A 646 -8.27 -12.09 14.27
N SER A 647 -8.53 -11.03 13.52
CA SER A 647 -7.52 -10.39 12.67
C SER A 647 -6.38 -9.82 13.51
N LEU A 648 -6.70 -9.14 14.60
CA LEU A 648 -5.70 -8.57 15.49
C LEU A 648 -4.92 -9.65 16.24
N GLU A 649 -5.57 -10.70 16.73
CA GLU A 649 -4.92 -11.85 17.37
C GLU A 649 -3.93 -12.50 16.42
N SER A 650 -4.32 -12.72 15.16
CA SER A 650 -3.45 -13.29 14.11
C SER A 650 -2.22 -12.40 13.86
N ALA A 651 -2.41 -11.10 13.72
CA ALA A 651 -1.30 -10.16 13.58
C ALA A 651 -0.35 -10.21 14.78
N MET A 652 -0.91 -10.20 15.99
CA MET A 652 -0.12 -10.20 17.22
C MET A 652 0.64 -11.54 17.44
N LYS A 653 0.07 -12.69 17.06
CA LYS A 653 0.75 -13.98 17.05
C LYS A 653 1.97 -13.95 16.15
N ILE A 654 1.83 -13.45 14.94
CA ILE A 654 2.94 -13.30 13.99
C ILE A 654 4.01 -12.35 14.56
N ARG A 655 3.64 -11.16 15.02
CA ARG A 655 4.58 -10.20 15.59
C ARG A 655 5.33 -10.76 16.79
N LYS A 656 4.63 -11.48 17.68
CA LYS A 656 5.25 -12.12 18.85
C LYS A 656 6.21 -13.24 18.46
N TYR A 657 5.80 -14.10 17.52
CA TYR A 657 6.65 -15.15 16.96
C TYR A 657 7.95 -14.58 16.38
N VAL A 658 7.86 -13.55 15.56
CA VAL A 658 9.04 -12.91 14.95
C VAL A 658 9.95 -12.28 16.00
N LYS A 659 9.38 -11.60 17.01
CA LYS A 659 10.14 -10.96 18.09
C LYS A 659 10.92 -11.96 18.93
N GLN A 660 10.42 -13.20 19.07
CA GLN A 660 11.07 -14.26 19.85
C GLN A 660 12.23 -14.95 19.10
N ARG A 661 12.40 -14.68 17.80
CA ARG A 661 13.39 -15.33 16.95
C ARG A 661 14.53 -14.38 16.55
N ASN A 662 15.74 -14.94 16.45
CA ASN A 662 16.88 -14.23 15.86
C ASN A 662 16.89 -14.46 14.33
N VAL A 663 16.09 -13.68 13.62
CA VAL A 663 15.83 -13.85 12.18
C VAL A 663 17.12 -13.79 11.35
N SER A 664 18.11 -12.98 11.75
CA SER A 664 19.37 -12.82 10.99
C SER A 664 20.24 -14.08 10.94
N GLN A 665 20.03 -15.04 11.83
CA GLN A 665 20.78 -16.29 11.90
C GLN A 665 20.10 -17.45 11.15
N LEU A 666 18.90 -17.25 10.65
CA LEU A 666 18.13 -18.27 9.93
C LEU A 666 18.56 -18.37 8.47
N PRO A 667 18.30 -19.49 7.76
CA PRO A 667 18.49 -19.60 6.34
C PRO A 667 17.76 -18.51 5.56
N LYS A 668 18.29 -18.08 4.42
CA LYS A 668 17.70 -16.99 3.62
C LYS A 668 16.25 -17.30 3.16
N SER A 669 15.92 -18.57 2.88
CA SER A 669 14.55 -19.00 2.57
C SER A 669 13.59 -18.71 3.72
N VAL A 670 13.98 -19.08 4.94
CA VAL A 670 13.20 -18.86 6.15
C VAL A 670 13.09 -17.36 6.49
N GLN A 671 14.18 -16.59 6.31
CA GLN A 671 14.14 -15.13 6.48
C GLN A 671 13.10 -14.48 5.57
N LYS A 672 13.02 -14.94 4.30
CA LYS A 672 12.02 -14.44 3.36
C LYS A 672 10.60 -14.81 3.79
N ILE A 673 10.36 -16.05 4.20
CA ILE A 673 9.04 -16.48 4.70
C ILE A 673 8.62 -15.62 5.91
N ILE A 674 9.54 -15.36 6.84
CA ILE A 674 9.26 -14.51 8.00
C ILE A 674 8.96 -13.07 7.58
N SER A 675 9.67 -12.53 6.58
CA SER A 675 9.37 -11.21 6.02
C SER A 675 7.97 -11.17 5.41
N ASP A 676 7.61 -12.18 4.62
CA ASP A 676 6.28 -12.29 4.01
C ASP A 676 5.18 -12.40 5.09
N GLN A 677 5.45 -13.12 6.19
CA GLN A 677 4.55 -13.19 7.34
C GLN A 677 4.42 -11.84 8.08
N GLN A 678 5.49 -11.04 8.15
CA GLN A 678 5.41 -9.68 8.72
C GLN A 678 4.55 -8.75 7.87
N ASP A 679 4.64 -8.87 6.55
CA ASP A 679 3.78 -8.12 5.63
C ASP A 679 2.32 -8.56 5.77
N GLU A 680 2.09 -9.85 5.96
CA GLU A 680 0.76 -10.40 6.23
C GLU A 680 0.20 -9.90 7.56
N ALA A 681 1.02 -9.84 8.62
CA ALA A 681 0.61 -9.23 9.88
C ALA A 681 0.17 -7.77 9.70
N GLY A 682 0.85 -7.02 8.83
CA GLY A 682 0.43 -5.67 8.46
C GLY A 682 -0.94 -5.62 7.78
N LYS A 683 -1.23 -6.57 6.90
CA LYS A 683 -2.55 -6.71 6.27
C LYS A 683 -3.63 -7.05 7.30
N TYR A 684 -3.35 -7.95 8.23
CA TYR A 684 -4.26 -8.27 9.34
C TYR A 684 -4.51 -7.06 10.25
N GLU A 685 -3.49 -6.26 10.57
CA GLU A 685 -3.64 -5.03 11.36
C GLU A 685 -4.54 -4.01 10.64
N LEU A 686 -4.36 -3.85 9.32
CA LEU A 686 -5.21 -2.96 8.51
C LEU A 686 -6.65 -3.46 8.42
N SER A 687 -6.83 -4.77 8.22
CA SER A 687 -8.15 -5.41 8.25
C SER A 687 -8.82 -5.22 9.61
N ALA A 688 -8.10 -5.49 10.70
CA ALA A 688 -8.60 -5.29 12.06
C ALA A 688 -9.05 -3.84 12.31
N MET A 689 -8.31 -2.85 11.79
CA MET A 689 -8.68 -1.44 11.89
C MET A 689 -10.01 -1.14 11.18
N THR A 690 -10.15 -1.64 9.95
CA THR A 690 -11.38 -1.46 9.16
C THR A 690 -12.57 -2.15 9.84
N GLU A 691 -12.39 -3.39 10.27
CA GLU A 691 -13.44 -4.15 10.94
C GLU A 691 -13.81 -3.58 12.31
N LEU A 692 -12.85 -3.00 13.03
CA LEU A 692 -13.10 -2.30 14.28
C LEU A 692 -13.89 -1.00 14.06
N GLN A 693 -13.65 -0.27 12.99
CA GLN A 693 -14.49 0.86 12.59
C GLN A 693 -15.92 0.40 12.28
N ASN A 694 -16.06 -0.67 11.49
CA ASN A 694 -17.37 -1.28 11.20
C ASN A 694 -18.06 -1.76 12.48
N ALA A 695 -17.32 -2.35 13.43
CA ALA A 695 -17.83 -2.78 14.72
C ALA A 695 -18.38 -1.62 15.56
N ILE A 696 -17.72 -0.46 15.52
CA ILE A 696 -18.20 0.77 16.19
C ILE A 696 -19.42 1.34 15.46
N GLU A 697 -19.42 1.32 14.14
CA GLU A 697 -20.56 1.77 13.34
C GLU A 697 -21.82 0.91 13.53
N GLY A 698 -21.63 -0.39 13.74
CA GLY A 698 -22.70 -1.34 14.09
C GLY A 698 -22.98 -1.49 15.58
N ALA A 699 -22.27 -0.74 16.44
CA ALA A 699 -22.33 -0.90 17.89
C ALA A 699 -23.68 -0.49 18.50
N GLN A 700 -23.98 -1.07 19.68
CA GLN A 700 -25.06 -0.64 20.54
C GLN A 700 -24.53 0.35 21.59
N PHE A 701 -25.30 1.42 21.85
CA PHE A 701 -24.90 2.50 22.74
C PHE A 701 -25.86 2.57 23.92
N TYR A 702 -25.33 2.60 25.15
CA TYR A 702 -26.08 2.72 26.40
C TYR A 702 -25.58 3.91 27.17
N VAL A 703 -26.48 4.85 27.48
CA VAL A 703 -26.16 6.09 28.21
C VAL A 703 -27.29 6.43 29.14
N ASP A 704 -26.98 6.81 30.37
CA ASP A 704 -27.93 7.22 31.42
C ASP A 704 -29.09 6.23 31.64
N GLY A 705 -28.81 4.93 31.52
CA GLY A 705 -29.79 3.86 31.72
C GLY A 705 -30.69 3.60 30.52
N GLU A 706 -30.40 4.16 29.37
CA GLU A 706 -31.17 4.00 28.14
C GLU A 706 -30.32 3.37 27.03
N HIS A 707 -30.94 2.57 26.16
CA HIS A 707 -30.36 2.11 24.89
C HIS A 707 -30.63 3.16 23.83
N LEU A 708 -29.59 3.81 23.32
CA LEU A 708 -29.70 4.90 22.37
C LEU A 708 -29.80 4.41 20.93
N GLU A 709 -30.82 4.84 20.21
CA GLU A 709 -30.85 4.74 18.74
C GLU A 709 -30.08 5.89 18.12
N ILE A 710 -28.79 5.68 17.85
CA ILE A 710 -27.95 6.67 17.20
C ILE A 710 -28.15 6.65 15.69
N LYS A 711 -28.39 7.82 15.10
CA LYS A 711 -28.61 7.99 13.67
C LYS A 711 -27.38 7.57 12.87
N ALA A 712 -27.58 7.22 11.60
CA ALA A 712 -26.50 6.82 10.68
C ALA A 712 -25.32 7.82 10.69
N GLY A 713 -24.09 7.28 10.70
CA GLY A 713 -22.87 8.09 10.72
C GLY A 713 -21.65 7.16 10.81
N ASN A 714 -20.47 7.71 10.60
CA ASN A 714 -19.22 6.97 10.80
C ASN A 714 -18.94 6.74 12.30
N ALA A 715 -17.97 5.88 12.61
CA ALA A 715 -17.61 5.51 13.97
C ALA A 715 -17.43 6.73 14.90
N LYS A 716 -16.65 7.73 14.48
CA LYS A 716 -16.40 8.95 15.24
C LYS A 716 -17.70 9.72 15.52
N SER A 717 -18.53 9.91 14.50
CA SER A 717 -19.80 10.65 14.64
C SER A 717 -20.76 9.96 15.61
N LYS A 718 -20.80 8.65 15.64
CA LYS A 718 -21.66 7.89 16.57
C LYS A 718 -21.17 8.02 18.01
N ILE A 719 -19.86 7.98 18.24
CA ILE A 719 -19.25 8.21 19.55
C ILE A 719 -19.53 9.66 20.00
N ASP A 720 -19.37 10.64 19.12
CA ASP A 720 -19.65 12.05 19.45
C ASP A 720 -21.12 12.25 19.87
N GLN A 721 -22.07 11.65 19.18
CA GLN A 721 -23.49 11.71 19.53
C GLN A 721 -23.77 11.06 20.91
N SER A 722 -23.13 9.94 21.22
CA SER A 722 -23.27 9.30 22.55
C SER A 722 -22.70 10.17 23.67
N LEU A 723 -21.58 10.84 23.43
CA LEU A 723 -20.98 11.77 24.39
C LEU A 723 -21.79 13.05 24.51
N GLU A 724 -22.38 13.54 23.44
CA GLU A 724 -23.30 14.69 23.48
C GLU A 724 -24.50 14.39 24.38
N TYR A 725 -25.11 13.22 24.22
CA TYR A 725 -26.20 12.77 25.07
C TYR A 725 -25.74 12.62 26.54
N LEU A 726 -24.56 12.03 26.76
CA LEU A 726 -24.00 11.87 28.10
C LEU A 726 -23.76 13.21 28.78
N VAL A 727 -23.17 14.19 28.10
CA VAL A 727 -22.93 15.53 28.67
C VAL A 727 -24.25 16.20 29.06
N ALA A 728 -25.26 16.14 28.18
CA ALA A 728 -26.57 16.75 28.45
C ALA A 728 -27.23 16.20 29.72
N HIS A 729 -27.04 14.88 30.00
CA HIS A 729 -27.63 14.25 31.20
C HIS A 729 -26.76 14.43 32.44
N VAL A 730 -25.44 14.22 32.31
CA VAL A 730 -24.50 14.35 33.45
C VAL A 730 -24.43 15.79 33.95
N TYR A 731 -24.40 16.76 33.05
CA TYR A 731 -24.34 18.18 33.36
C TYR A 731 -25.68 18.86 33.12
N SER A 732 -26.75 18.27 33.70
CA SER A 732 -28.13 18.72 33.52
C SER A 732 -28.42 20.17 34.00
N LYS A 733 -27.50 20.79 34.70
CA LYS A 733 -27.55 22.20 35.17
C LYS A 733 -26.53 23.10 34.44
N LEU A 734 -25.92 22.63 33.35
CA LEU A 734 -25.02 23.43 32.53
C LEU A 734 -25.74 24.62 31.88
N ASP A 735 -26.96 24.42 31.42
CA ASP A 735 -27.78 25.40 30.72
C ASP A 735 -28.25 26.55 31.61
N LEU A 736 -28.01 26.49 32.93
CA LEU A 736 -28.23 27.65 33.82
C LEU A 736 -27.28 28.80 33.47
N ILE A 737 -26.17 28.56 32.84
CA ILE A 737 -25.29 29.57 32.26
C ILE A 737 -25.82 29.92 30.87
N THR A 738 -26.54 31.01 30.79
CA THR A 738 -27.14 31.54 29.54
C THR A 738 -26.18 32.44 28.78
N ASP A 739 -25.24 33.09 29.49
CA ASP A 739 -24.20 33.95 28.93
C ASP A 739 -22.84 33.64 29.55
N ASN A 740 -21.86 33.27 28.69
CA ASN A 740 -20.54 32.89 29.12
C ASN A 740 -19.59 34.07 29.16
N ALA A 741 -18.86 34.22 30.26
CA ALA A 741 -17.76 35.16 30.34
C ALA A 741 -16.55 34.70 29.51
N GLY A 742 -15.93 35.58 28.75
CA GLY A 742 -14.77 35.32 27.91
C GLY A 742 -13.43 35.72 28.55
N SER A 743 -13.48 36.74 29.44
CA SER A 743 -12.28 37.35 30.01
C SER A 743 -12.55 38.02 31.38
N ASP A 744 -11.47 38.40 32.09
CA ASP A 744 -11.60 39.22 33.32
C ASP A 744 -12.29 40.56 33.09
N ALA A 745 -12.25 41.11 31.88
CA ALA A 745 -12.96 42.33 31.51
C ALA A 745 -14.48 42.15 31.64
N ASP A 746 -15.01 40.97 31.35
CA ASP A 746 -16.46 40.69 31.47
C ASP A 746 -16.87 40.65 32.96
N ILE A 747 -16.01 40.09 33.82
CA ILE A 747 -16.22 40.07 35.28
C ILE A 747 -16.21 41.51 35.81
N ILE A 748 -15.26 42.33 35.37
CA ILE A 748 -15.17 43.75 35.75
C ILE A 748 -16.41 44.53 35.27
N ALA A 749 -16.87 44.29 34.05
CA ALA A 749 -18.07 44.92 33.52
C ALA A 749 -19.32 44.59 34.35
N ILE A 750 -19.43 43.33 34.84
CA ILE A 750 -20.54 42.95 35.76
C ILE A 750 -20.39 43.67 37.11
N LEU A 751 -19.18 43.67 37.68
CA LEU A 751 -18.93 44.34 39.00
C LEU A 751 -19.16 45.85 38.97
N THR A 752 -18.93 46.51 37.84
CA THR A 752 -19.11 47.96 37.65
C THR A 752 -20.50 48.33 37.13
N GLY A 753 -21.38 47.34 36.88
CA GLY A 753 -22.73 47.61 36.37
C GLY A 753 -22.77 48.07 34.90
N ALA A 754 -21.67 47.86 34.16
CA ALA A 754 -21.61 48.21 32.75
C ALA A 754 -22.50 47.30 31.86
N VAL A 755 -22.93 46.17 32.40
CA VAL A 755 -23.87 45.24 31.75
C VAL A 755 -25.28 45.67 32.07
N THR A 756 -25.97 46.37 31.16
CA THR A 756 -27.36 46.80 31.35
C THR A 756 -28.32 45.69 30.87
N ALA A 757 -29.06 45.12 31.79
CA ALA A 757 -30.18 44.22 31.49
C ALA A 757 -31.50 44.79 32.03
N LEU A 758 -32.58 44.46 31.35
CA LEU A 758 -33.92 44.79 31.86
C LEU A 758 -34.18 43.96 33.13
N PRO A 759 -34.86 44.52 34.16
CA PRO A 759 -35.20 43.77 35.37
C PRO A 759 -35.96 42.47 35.02
N GLY A 760 -35.44 41.34 35.49
CA GLY A 760 -35.99 40.00 35.20
C GLY A 760 -35.44 39.31 33.95
N MET A 761 -34.52 39.96 33.16
CA MET A 761 -33.82 39.43 31.99
C MET A 761 -32.28 39.47 32.19
N GLU A 762 -31.84 39.47 33.45
CA GLU A 762 -30.41 39.44 33.74
C GLU A 762 -29.76 38.12 33.21
N PRO A 763 -28.59 38.17 32.54
CA PRO A 763 -27.89 36.99 32.14
C PRO A 763 -27.58 36.11 33.37
N ASN A 764 -27.61 34.82 33.21
CA ASN A 764 -27.26 33.81 34.25
C ASN A 764 -28.11 33.95 35.56
N ARG A 765 -29.31 34.45 35.46
CA ARG A 765 -30.21 34.67 36.62
C ARG A 765 -30.43 33.38 37.41
N ASP A 766 -30.76 32.27 36.75
CA ASP A 766 -31.02 31.01 37.43
C ASP A 766 -29.75 30.40 38.03
N ALA A 767 -28.60 30.60 37.38
CA ALA A 767 -27.29 30.24 37.94
C ALA A 767 -27.00 31.07 39.21
N ALA A 768 -27.25 32.38 39.19
CA ALA A 768 -27.08 33.25 40.35
C ALA A 768 -28.02 32.84 41.51
N SER A 769 -29.27 32.51 41.19
CA SER A 769 -30.22 32.01 42.20
C SER A 769 -29.76 30.72 42.85
N ALA A 770 -29.26 29.74 42.02
CA ALA A 770 -28.74 28.49 42.55
C ALA A 770 -27.48 28.68 43.43
N MET A 771 -26.63 29.62 43.09
CA MET A 771 -25.43 29.96 43.90
C MET A 771 -25.85 30.68 45.19
N GLU A 772 -26.81 31.57 45.15
CA GLU A 772 -27.35 32.28 46.32
C GLU A 772 -27.98 31.30 47.31
N GLU A 773 -28.84 30.38 46.84
CA GLU A 773 -29.47 29.32 47.67
C GLU A 773 -28.40 28.42 48.33
N TYR A 774 -27.34 28.07 47.59
CA TYR A 774 -26.25 27.32 48.17
C TYR A 774 -25.56 28.09 49.30
N LEU A 775 -25.25 29.33 49.10
CA LEU A 775 -24.60 30.17 50.12
C LEU A 775 -25.53 30.38 51.34
N GLU A 776 -26.84 30.55 51.14
CA GLU A 776 -27.83 30.59 52.22
C GLU A 776 -27.83 29.31 53.05
N MET A 777 -27.80 28.16 52.38
CA MET A 777 -27.74 26.89 53.08
C MET A 777 -26.43 26.70 53.88
N GLN A 778 -25.28 27.18 53.34
CA GLN A 778 -24.01 27.16 54.07
C GLN A 778 -24.03 28.08 55.29
N ASP A 779 -24.57 29.28 55.15
CA ASP A 779 -24.71 30.24 56.26
C ASP A 779 -25.66 29.74 57.37
N ALA A 780 -26.77 29.12 56.96
CA ALA A 780 -27.70 28.50 57.93
C ALA A 780 -27.04 27.34 58.73
N LYS A 781 -26.13 26.61 58.09
CA LYS A 781 -25.29 25.53 58.71
C LYS A 781 -24.10 26.08 59.46
N LYS A 782 -23.85 27.42 59.44
CA LYS A 782 -22.68 28.08 59.98
C LYS A 782 -21.35 27.52 59.45
N LEU A 783 -21.32 27.11 58.21
CA LEU A 783 -20.12 26.58 57.52
C LEU A 783 -19.41 27.72 56.79
N PRO A 784 -18.14 27.98 57.05
CA PRO A 784 -17.38 28.96 56.28
C PRO A 784 -17.20 28.43 54.85
N THR A 785 -17.49 29.26 53.86
CA THR A 785 -17.41 28.88 52.43
C THR A 785 -16.38 29.78 51.76
N SER A 786 -15.39 29.14 51.09
CA SER A 786 -14.41 29.83 50.25
C SER A 786 -14.85 29.86 48.79
N MET A 787 -14.27 30.75 47.99
CA MET A 787 -14.43 30.71 46.55
C MET A 787 -13.91 29.38 45.93
N ALA A 788 -12.93 28.73 46.59
CA ALA A 788 -12.46 27.38 46.16
C ALA A 788 -13.58 26.33 46.29
N ASP A 789 -14.38 26.39 47.37
CA ASP A 789 -15.52 25.48 47.56
C ASP A 789 -16.61 25.76 46.53
N VAL A 790 -16.86 27.01 46.19
CA VAL A 790 -17.82 27.43 45.15
C VAL A 790 -17.35 26.96 43.77
N GLN A 791 -16.08 27.21 43.45
CA GLN A 791 -15.47 26.74 42.20
C GLN A 791 -15.52 25.21 42.09
N SER A 792 -15.18 24.51 43.15
CA SER A 792 -15.20 23.05 43.20
C SER A 792 -16.62 22.49 42.98
N LYS A 793 -17.62 23.08 43.65
CA LYS A 793 -19.02 22.66 43.55
C LYS A 793 -19.59 22.84 42.14
N TYR A 794 -19.41 24.03 41.57
CA TYR A 794 -20.05 24.37 40.30
C TYR A 794 -19.25 23.92 39.07
N SER A 795 -17.98 23.54 39.23
CA SER A 795 -17.23 22.83 38.18
C SER A 795 -17.53 21.31 38.13
N ALA A 796 -18.06 20.75 39.22
CA ALA A 796 -18.42 19.35 39.32
C ALA A 796 -19.83 19.08 38.75
N ILE A 797 -20.16 17.78 38.61
CA ILE A 797 -21.52 17.29 38.30
C ILE A 797 -22.48 17.79 39.37
N PRO A 798 -23.70 18.27 39.03
CA PRO A 798 -24.32 18.31 37.68
C PRO A 798 -24.15 19.65 36.94
N TYR A 799 -23.28 20.54 37.35
CA TYR A 799 -23.17 21.91 36.84
C TYR A 799 -22.15 22.00 35.66
N GLY A 800 -20.90 21.65 35.89
CA GLY A 800 -19.85 21.66 34.85
C GLY A 800 -19.43 23.02 34.32
N TRP A 801 -19.70 24.12 35.12
CA TRP A 801 -19.40 25.45 34.68
C TRP A 801 -17.89 25.73 34.65
N LYS A 802 -17.46 26.60 33.77
CA LYS A 802 -16.07 27.07 33.74
C LYS A 802 -15.77 27.96 34.93
N GLU A 803 -14.51 27.97 35.36
CA GLU A 803 -14.04 28.85 36.45
C GLU A 803 -14.41 30.32 36.26
N ILE A 804 -14.34 30.79 35.01
CA ILE A 804 -14.65 32.18 34.67
C ILE A 804 -16.16 32.46 34.74
N ASP A 805 -16.99 31.51 34.31
CA ASP A 805 -18.45 31.66 34.41
C ASP A 805 -18.91 31.62 35.86
N ILE A 806 -18.29 30.77 36.71
CA ILE A 806 -18.55 30.74 38.16
C ILE A 806 -18.16 32.05 38.78
N ALA A 807 -17.03 32.64 38.41
CA ALA A 807 -16.60 33.96 38.89
C ALA A 807 -17.53 35.08 38.43
N ALA A 808 -18.05 35.00 37.19
CA ALA A 808 -19.02 35.97 36.66
C ALA A 808 -20.35 35.91 37.41
N VAL A 809 -20.86 34.70 37.72
CA VAL A 809 -22.05 34.50 38.54
C VAL A 809 -21.84 35.05 39.98
N ALA A 810 -20.67 34.78 40.56
CA ALA A 810 -20.33 35.36 41.87
C ALA A 810 -20.24 36.91 41.82
N ALA A 811 -19.66 37.46 40.76
CA ALA A 811 -19.59 38.90 40.52
C ALA A 811 -21.01 39.53 40.41
N GLN A 812 -21.96 38.84 39.76
CA GLN A 812 -23.36 39.27 39.67
C GLN A 812 -24.02 39.33 41.06
N LEU A 813 -23.77 38.34 41.92
CA LEU A 813 -24.25 38.34 43.30
C LEU A 813 -23.58 39.43 44.15
N ILE A 814 -22.31 39.77 43.91
CA ILE A 814 -21.61 40.87 44.55
C ILE A 814 -22.22 42.18 44.10
N TYR A 815 -22.40 42.43 42.81
CA TYR A 815 -22.99 43.64 42.26
C TYR A 815 -24.40 43.88 42.79
N SER A 816 -25.22 42.81 42.82
CA SER A 816 -26.58 42.86 43.37
C SER A 816 -26.65 42.92 44.89
N GLN A 817 -25.53 43.08 45.57
CA GLN A 817 -25.38 43.20 47.03
C GLN A 817 -25.97 41.99 47.80
N LYS A 818 -26.00 40.80 47.19
CA LYS A 818 -26.55 39.57 47.79
C LYS A 818 -25.55 38.78 48.59
N VAL A 819 -24.26 39.04 48.37
CA VAL A 819 -23.16 38.31 49.03
C VAL A 819 -22.08 39.27 49.51
N THR A 820 -21.34 38.86 50.54
CA THR A 820 -20.17 39.57 51.07
C THR A 820 -18.91 38.75 50.79
N ILE A 821 -17.89 39.42 50.26
CA ILE A 821 -16.57 38.84 50.01
C ILE A 821 -15.61 39.35 51.09
N LYS A 822 -14.83 38.42 51.65
CA LYS A 822 -13.71 38.74 52.55
C LYS A 822 -12.45 38.06 52.03
N TYR A 823 -11.37 38.80 51.88
CA TYR A 823 -10.07 38.31 51.55
C TYR A 823 -9.13 38.44 52.74
N ALA A 824 -8.55 37.31 53.19
CA ALA A 824 -7.73 37.26 54.39
C ALA A 824 -8.39 37.96 55.63
N GLY A 825 -9.70 37.81 55.76
CA GLY A 825 -10.50 38.37 56.88
C GLY A 825 -11.02 39.80 56.68
N ASN A 826 -10.58 40.56 55.66
CA ASN A 826 -11.03 41.91 55.37
C ASN A 826 -12.15 41.87 54.31
N THR A 827 -13.21 42.67 54.54
CA THR A 827 -14.30 42.83 53.56
C THR A 827 -13.78 43.59 52.36
N ILE A 828 -14.04 43.03 51.13
CA ILE A 828 -13.63 43.64 49.87
C ILE A 828 -14.82 44.32 49.22
N GLN A 829 -14.57 45.49 48.65
CA GLN A 829 -15.58 46.27 47.95
C GLN A 829 -15.69 45.86 46.49
N PRO A 830 -16.86 46.06 45.83
CA PRO A 830 -17.03 45.66 44.42
C PRO A 830 -16.12 46.35 43.41
N ASP A 831 -15.57 47.52 43.77
CA ASP A 831 -14.65 48.33 42.95
C ASP A 831 -13.16 47.91 43.08
N ASP A 832 -12.83 46.93 43.91
CA ASP A 832 -11.45 46.47 44.08
C ASP A 832 -10.91 45.81 42.77
N SER A 833 -9.86 46.39 42.20
CA SER A 833 -9.25 45.97 40.97
C SER A 833 -8.72 44.53 40.98
N LYS A 834 -8.48 43.94 42.16
CA LYS A 834 -8.00 42.57 42.34
C LYS A 834 -9.13 41.57 42.56
N LEU A 835 -10.36 42.02 42.62
CA LEU A 835 -11.51 41.14 42.88
C LEU A 835 -11.67 40.03 41.82
N PRO A 836 -11.51 40.26 40.51
CA PRO A 836 -11.54 39.17 39.54
C PRO A 836 -10.53 38.04 39.82
N ASP A 837 -9.33 38.39 40.25
CA ASP A 837 -8.30 37.44 40.64
C ASP A 837 -8.71 36.61 41.85
N MET A 838 -9.33 37.28 42.88
CA MET A 838 -9.82 36.63 44.10
C MET A 838 -10.97 35.63 43.80
N LEU A 839 -11.74 35.85 42.75
CA LEU A 839 -12.87 34.99 42.39
C LEU A 839 -12.46 33.76 41.56
N ARG A 840 -11.29 33.79 40.86
CA ARG A 840 -10.91 32.68 39.92
C ARG A 840 -9.49 32.17 40.04
N LYS A 841 -8.50 32.95 40.47
CA LYS A 841 -7.11 32.46 40.49
C LYS A 841 -6.91 31.41 41.61
N LYS A 842 -6.35 30.24 41.22
CA LYS A 842 -6.11 29.11 42.15
C LYS A 842 -5.31 29.49 43.41
N SER A 843 -4.41 30.50 43.35
CA SER A 843 -3.65 30.98 44.46
C SER A 843 -4.46 31.85 45.44
N GLU A 844 -5.59 32.39 44.97
CA GLU A 844 -6.36 33.39 45.67
C GLU A 844 -7.73 32.90 46.19
N ILE A 845 -8.39 32.00 45.42
CA ILE A 845 -9.74 31.50 45.72
C ILE A 845 -9.85 30.82 47.11
N GLY A 846 -8.79 30.15 47.57
CA GLY A 846 -8.77 29.56 48.93
C GLY A 846 -8.64 30.54 50.07
N LYS A 847 -8.19 31.78 49.79
CA LYS A 847 -8.07 32.87 50.74
C LYS A 847 -9.29 33.80 50.74
N THR A 848 -10.15 33.64 49.74
CA THR A 848 -11.35 34.45 49.52
C THR A 848 -12.56 33.70 50.07
N SER A 849 -13.19 34.23 51.11
CA SER A 849 -14.43 33.70 51.61
C SER A 849 -15.62 34.49 51.04
N ILE A 850 -16.67 33.74 50.74
CA ILE A 850 -17.95 34.27 50.24
C ILE A 850 -19.07 33.81 51.15
N SER A 851 -19.96 34.70 51.53
CA SER A 851 -21.09 34.39 52.39
C SER A 851 -22.33 35.20 51.98
N LYS A 852 -23.51 34.73 52.34
CA LYS A 852 -24.72 35.48 52.18
C LYS A 852 -24.59 36.82 52.92
N ARG A 853 -24.93 37.92 52.26
CA ARG A 853 -24.95 39.25 52.88
C ARG A 853 -26.11 39.32 53.80
N LYS A 854 -25.82 39.69 55.00
CA LYS A 854 -26.86 40.11 55.98
C LYS A 854 -27.22 41.53 55.65
N THR A 855 -28.43 41.73 55.19
CA THR A 855 -28.96 43.04 54.81
C THR A 855 -29.60 43.69 56.01
N ILE A 856 -29.56 45.03 56.09
CA ILE A 856 -30.30 45.84 57.03
C ILE A 856 -31.79 45.65 56.73
N SER A 857 -32.64 45.45 57.76
CA SER A 857 -34.07 45.30 57.56
C SER A 857 -34.67 46.56 56.98
N ALA A 858 -35.74 46.45 56.14
CA ALA A 858 -36.41 47.59 55.58
C ALA A 858 -36.95 48.60 56.69
N THR A 859 -37.27 48.03 57.84
CA THR A 859 -37.70 48.86 59.01
C THR A 859 -36.55 49.66 59.53
N MET A 860 -35.40 49.05 59.83
CA MET A 860 -34.18 49.74 60.31
C MET A 860 -33.70 50.77 59.28
N MET A 861 -33.80 50.46 57.99
CA MET A 861 -33.39 51.31 56.87
C MET A 861 -34.27 52.60 56.86
N ARG A 862 -35.60 52.45 57.04
CA ARG A 862 -36.54 53.57 57.13
C ARG A 862 -36.28 54.39 58.35
N ASP A 863 -36.15 53.80 59.54
CA ASP A 863 -36.01 54.45 60.81
C ASP A 863 -34.70 55.23 60.88
N VAL A 864 -33.58 54.68 60.45
CA VAL A 864 -32.30 55.43 60.43
C VAL A 864 -32.32 56.59 59.42
N LYS A 865 -32.98 56.44 58.28
CA LYS A 865 -33.12 57.52 57.30
C LYS A 865 -33.99 58.65 57.86
N ALA A 866 -35.04 58.35 58.60
CA ALA A 866 -35.85 59.36 59.34
C ALA A 866 -35.03 60.13 60.38
N MET A 867 -34.26 59.40 61.19
CA MET A 867 -33.40 60.00 62.17
C MET A 867 -32.29 60.87 61.57
N LEU A 868 -31.58 60.37 60.52
CA LEU A 868 -30.55 61.17 59.85
C LEU A 868 -31.07 62.45 59.21
N ARG A 869 -32.27 62.43 58.61
CA ARG A 869 -32.96 63.64 58.06
C ARG A 869 -33.23 64.62 59.10
N GLU A 870 -33.73 64.22 60.26
CA GLU A 870 -34.03 65.06 61.39
C GLU A 870 -32.77 65.63 62.04
N TYR A 871 -31.78 64.75 62.30
CA TYR A 871 -30.57 65.17 63.02
C TYR A 871 -29.65 66.08 62.17
N PHE A 872 -29.48 65.81 60.87
CA PHE A 872 -28.62 66.62 60.00
C PHE A 872 -29.34 67.69 59.20
N ASP A 873 -30.67 67.78 59.27
CA ASP A 873 -31.50 68.68 58.51
C ASP A 873 -31.24 68.52 56.98
N ILE A 874 -31.15 67.27 56.52
CA ILE A 874 -30.86 66.94 55.15
C ILE A 874 -31.96 66.06 54.55
N MET A 875 -32.52 66.48 53.38
CA MET A 875 -33.59 65.75 52.72
C MET A 875 -33.06 64.57 51.84
N ASP A 876 -31.87 64.69 51.31
CA ASP A 876 -31.28 63.72 50.40
C ASP A 876 -30.34 62.71 51.14
N VAL A 877 -30.92 61.64 51.62
CA VAL A 877 -30.23 60.48 52.21
C VAL A 877 -30.27 59.35 51.29
N PRO A 878 -29.12 58.65 50.97
CA PRO A 878 -29.03 57.54 50.00
C PRO A 878 -30.07 56.45 50.26
N ASP A 879 -30.65 55.90 49.17
CA ASP A 879 -31.66 54.86 49.27
C ASP A 879 -31.06 53.43 49.31
N ASP A 880 -29.86 53.26 48.85
CA ASP A 880 -29.13 51.97 48.88
C ASP A 880 -28.34 51.84 50.21
N GLU A 881 -28.16 50.60 50.66
CA GLU A 881 -27.50 50.30 51.96
C GLU A 881 -26.06 50.81 52.02
N ASP A 882 -25.26 50.60 50.96
CA ASP A 882 -23.84 50.97 50.97
C ASP A 882 -23.67 52.48 50.88
N GLY A 883 -24.51 53.14 50.11
CA GLY A 883 -24.62 54.59 50.09
C GLY A 883 -24.96 55.14 51.47
N LEU A 884 -25.92 54.52 52.13
CA LEU A 884 -26.37 54.95 53.51
C LEU A 884 -25.23 54.73 54.50
N ILE A 885 -24.57 53.64 54.55
CA ILE A 885 -23.42 53.34 55.44
C ILE A 885 -22.29 54.34 55.22
N ARG A 886 -21.99 54.65 53.99
CA ARG A 886 -20.96 55.63 53.64
C ARG A 886 -21.39 57.03 54.17
N PHE A 887 -22.61 57.37 53.85
CA PHE A 887 -23.17 58.65 54.36
C PHE A 887 -23.13 58.75 55.88
N VAL A 888 -23.57 57.73 56.58
CA VAL A 888 -23.48 57.72 58.08
C VAL A 888 -22.05 57.91 58.56
N THR A 889 -21.10 57.07 57.96
CA THR A 889 -19.71 57.15 58.37
C THR A 889 -19.08 58.54 58.14
N GLU A 890 -19.34 59.14 56.98
CA GLU A 890 -18.86 60.47 56.65
C GLU A 890 -19.42 61.54 57.55
N LYS A 891 -20.73 61.53 57.66
CA LYS A 891 -21.41 62.59 58.51
C LYS A 891 -21.09 62.46 59.96
N PHE A 892 -21.02 61.25 60.50
CA PHE A 892 -20.63 61.14 61.95
C PHE A 892 -19.14 61.42 62.12
N THR A 893 -18.28 61.19 61.13
CA THR A 893 -16.89 61.67 61.20
C THR A 893 -16.78 63.15 61.13
N GLU A 894 -17.54 63.86 60.23
CA GLU A 894 -17.57 65.29 60.15
C GLU A 894 -18.01 65.91 61.50
N GLN A 895 -19.08 65.38 62.10
CA GLN A 895 -19.55 65.81 63.36
C GLN A 895 -18.58 65.62 64.55
N ARG A 896 -17.98 64.44 64.57
CA ARG A 896 -16.93 64.10 65.57
C ARG A 896 -15.74 65.05 65.46
N ASP A 897 -15.26 65.33 64.24
CA ASP A 897 -14.15 66.31 64.04
C ASP A 897 -14.56 67.72 64.35
N TYR A 898 -15.82 68.09 64.08
CA TYR A 898 -16.42 69.42 64.51
C TYR A 898 -16.37 69.53 66.03
N TYR A 899 -16.88 68.54 66.77
CA TYR A 899 -16.87 68.58 68.24
C TYR A 899 -15.45 68.48 68.78
N ALA A 900 -14.56 67.78 68.20
CA ALA A 900 -13.13 67.76 68.64
C ALA A 900 -12.47 69.13 68.45
N SER A 901 -12.80 69.83 67.34
CA SER A 901 -12.32 71.21 67.16
C SER A 901 -12.91 72.19 68.16
N LEU A 902 -14.12 71.94 68.64
CA LEU A 902 -14.71 72.73 69.69
C LEU A 902 -14.02 72.42 71.01
N ASP A 903 -13.81 71.21 71.44
CA ASP A 903 -13.09 70.82 72.65
C ASP A 903 -11.69 71.46 72.73
N ALA A 904 -10.97 71.50 71.63
CA ALA A 904 -9.65 72.15 71.54
C ALA A 904 -9.70 73.63 71.85
N ARG A 905 -10.82 74.29 71.68
CA ARG A 905 -11.03 75.74 72.05
C ARG A 905 -11.21 75.93 73.54
N TYR A 906 -11.48 74.91 74.33
CA TYR A 906 -11.59 74.99 75.81
C TYR A 906 -10.20 74.95 76.48
N ASP A 907 -9.16 74.63 75.79
CA ASP A 907 -7.87 74.61 76.38
C ASP A 907 -7.35 76.02 76.72
N GLY A 908 -7.20 76.31 78.05
CA GLY A 908 -6.80 77.63 78.58
C GLY A 908 -7.95 78.57 78.79
N HIS A 909 -9.21 78.22 78.50
CA HIS A 909 -10.38 79.04 78.65
C HIS A 909 -11.47 78.34 79.48
N LYS A 910 -12.25 79.12 80.33
CA LYS A 910 -13.35 78.63 81.17
C LYS A 910 -14.71 78.84 80.42
N TYR A 911 -14.96 78.15 79.36
CA TYR A 911 -16.26 78.18 78.76
C TYR A 911 -17.20 77.15 79.43
N PRO A 912 -18.55 77.37 79.44
CA PRO A 912 -19.47 76.37 79.97
C PRO A 912 -19.57 75.13 79.06
N ASP A 913 -20.09 74.02 79.63
CA ASP A 913 -20.60 72.84 78.87
C ASP A 913 -19.54 71.99 78.15
N ARG A 914 -18.27 72.10 78.54
CA ARG A 914 -17.17 71.18 77.95
C ARG A 914 -17.54 69.71 78.08
N ALA A 915 -18.18 69.35 79.20
CA ALA A 915 -18.59 67.98 79.42
C ALA A 915 -19.55 67.45 78.32
N LEU A 916 -20.48 68.28 77.84
CA LEU A 916 -21.38 67.92 76.76
C LEU A 916 -20.69 67.73 75.39
N VAL A 917 -19.68 68.57 75.11
CA VAL A 917 -18.87 68.45 73.93
C VAL A 917 -18.05 67.14 73.93
N GLN A 918 -17.49 66.82 75.08
CA GLN A 918 -16.76 65.58 75.27
C GLN A 918 -17.69 64.37 75.20
N GLU A 919 -18.88 64.43 75.72
CA GLU A 919 -19.90 63.39 75.61
C GLU A 919 -20.31 63.18 74.13
N ALA A 920 -20.50 64.24 73.38
CA ALA A 920 -20.79 64.21 71.97
C ALA A 920 -19.66 63.53 71.17
N ILE A 921 -18.38 63.80 71.46
CA ILE A 921 -17.23 63.15 70.85
C ILE A 921 -17.28 61.67 71.16
N HIS A 922 -17.46 61.29 72.45
CA HIS A 922 -17.54 59.91 72.84
C HIS A 922 -18.70 59.14 72.17
N LEU A 923 -19.85 59.83 71.99
CA LEU A 923 -20.97 59.24 71.33
C LEU A 923 -20.66 58.97 69.86
N MET A 924 -20.05 59.92 69.13
CA MET A 924 -19.65 59.79 67.78
C MET A 924 -18.57 58.63 67.57
N ASP A 925 -17.55 58.59 68.48
CA ASP A 925 -16.57 57.57 68.50
C ASP A 925 -17.17 56.16 68.76
N ASP A 926 -18.18 56.08 69.67
CA ASP A 926 -18.88 54.84 69.96
C ASP A 926 -19.65 54.32 68.74
N VAL A 927 -20.36 55.24 68.03
CA VAL A 927 -21.01 54.87 66.77
C VAL A 927 -20.01 54.42 65.70
N LEU A 928 -18.96 55.23 65.49
CA LEU A 928 -17.92 54.92 64.46
C LEU A 928 -17.06 53.69 64.80
N SER A 929 -17.08 53.24 66.05
CA SER A 929 -16.39 51.99 66.45
C SER A 929 -16.95 50.78 65.70
N GLN A 930 -18.21 50.83 65.20
CA GLN A 930 -18.91 49.77 64.50
C GLN A 930 -18.86 49.89 62.94
N LYS A 931 -18.10 50.88 62.45
CA LYS A 931 -18.02 51.14 60.95
C LYS A 931 -17.64 50.00 60.06
N LYS A 932 -17.16 48.86 60.62
CA LYS A 932 -16.80 47.68 59.87
C LYS A 932 -17.95 46.66 59.66
N ASP A 933 -19.06 46.86 60.35
CA ASP A 933 -20.23 45.99 60.26
C ASP A 933 -21.51 46.88 60.04
N ASN A 934 -22.09 46.74 58.85
CA ASN A 934 -23.23 47.60 58.42
C ASN A 934 -24.41 47.55 59.40
N ILE A 935 -24.77 46.32 59.78
CA ILE A 935 -25.90 46.10 60.69
C ILE A 935 -25.56 46.66 62.09
N ALA A 936 -24.41 46.37 62.62
CA ALA A 936 -23.97 46.80 63.92
C ALA A 936 -23.84 48.35 64.00
N LEU A 937 -23.38 49.00 62.92
CA LEU A 937 -23.30 50.44 62.78
C LEU A 937 -24.70 51.07 62.86
N ILE A 938 -25.64 50.57 62.06
CA ILE A 938 -27.02 51.12 62.02
C ILE A 938 -27.77 50.85 63.33
N GLU A 939 -27.61 49.61 63.86
CA GLU A 939 -28.17 49.36 65.22
C GLU A 939 -27.58 50.27 66.25
N ARG A 940 -26.29 50.60 66.16
CA ARG A 940 -25.66 51.51 67.12
C ARG A 940 -26.16 52.92 66.94
N VAL A 941 -26.33 53.38 65.70
CA VAL A 941 -26.92 54.73 65.44
C VAL A 941 -28.30 54.81 66.04
N LEU A 942 -29.19 53.84 65.68
CA LEU A 942 -30.58 53.88 66.23
C LEU A 942 -30.64 53.72 67.73
N LYS A 943 -29.79 52.99 68.38
CA LYS A 943 -29.73 52.84 69.81
C LYS A 943 -29.29 54.11 70.52
N LYS A 944 -28.67 55.04 69.81
CA LYS A 944 -28.21 56.32 70.30
C LYS A 944 -29.05 57.49 69.83
N GLU A 945 -30.24 57.22 69.26
CA GLU A 945 -31.17 58.29 68.77
C GLU A 945 -31.56 59.32 69.81
N ASP A 946 -31.84 58.86 71.04
CA ASP A 946 -32.24 59.75 72.15
C ASP A 946 -31.11 60.55 72.77
N ALA A 947 -29.86 60.20 72.57
CA ALA A 947 -28.66 60.85 73.19
C ALA A 947 -28.13 62.00 72.36
#